data_7d21a3496d2d3d2b5e02a56e52288759
#
_entry.id   7d21a3496d2d3d2b5e02a56e52288759
#
_cell.length_a   1.000
_cell.length_b   1.000
_cell.length_c   1.000
_cell.angle_alpha   90.00
_cell.angle_beta   90.00
_cell.angle_gamma   90.00
#
_symmetry.space_group_name_H-M   'P 1'
#
loop_
_entity.id
_entity.type
_entity.pdbx_description
1 polymer ?
#
loop_
_entity_poly.entity_id
_entity_poly.type
_entity_poly.pdbx_seq_one_letter_code
_entity_poly.pdbx_strand_id
1 'polypeptide(L)'
;MESIPRLARSGRHVRLPYLRSPQSRPSPPRQQWLQTTRPLSTSKLAQISFRPTRLVSSQLPSHLIHRTPAGTLRYISTKPLPNRGPLARFFYRLFAWTGIFIVFSGSLVLAFFIYDASTYREMPDATGDIAVSEAALRPRRGGPKNLPIAETLVDDEDCEPMRAQKDKPKLVILGTGWGSVAMLKELHPGDYHVTVVSPDNYFLFTPMLPSATVGTLELRSLVEPIRRIVNRLRGHFLKAEAVDIEFTEKLVEVVQADAEGNKRHFYLPYDKLIIGVGSTTNPHGVKGLENCNFLKTIEDARLIKLKVLRNLELACLPTTTDEERRRLLSFVVSGGGPTGVEFAAELYDMLNEDLLYSFPRILRNEVSVHVIQSRGHILNTYDEALSIYAEKRFEHDHVEVLTNARVKEVAPDRIIFTQMEDGKPVTKELPMGFCLWSTGVAQTELCRKIAQKLGGFQNNRHALETDSHLRLLGAPLGDVYAIGDCSTVQNNVADHITTFLRGMAFEQGKDPEKMHITFQDWRVVAQKVRKRFPQAAGHLKRLDKLFQEYDKDKSGTLDFGELHELLVQIDSKLTSLPATAQRANQQGQYLGRKFNKIAAAIPGFRANEVDFGDLDEAVYKAFDYHHMGSLAYIGNAAIFDFNGLNFSGGLMAVYLWRSIYFAQSVSFRTRMLLAMDWSKRALFGRGELIVDCMSGENENSLMTAQI
;
A
#
# COMPACT_ATOMS: atom_id res chain seq x y z
N MET A 1 -13.90 -48.06 -42.36
CA MET A 1 -13.74 -49.51 -42.31
C MET A 1 -13.13 -49.82 -40.98
N GLU A 2 -13.97 -50.53 -40.25
CA GLU A 2 -13.75 -51.48 -39.17
C GLU A 2 -13.26 -50.86 -37.83
N SER A 3 -13.87 -51.14 -36.72
CA SER A 3 -15.15 -51.74 -36.27
C SER A 3 -15.13 -51.65 -34.74
N ILE A 4 -16.23 -51.21 -34.17
CA ILE A 4 -16.51 -51.25 -32.73
C ILE A 4 -16.84 -52.69 -32.32
N PRO A 5 -16.61 -53.10 -31.08
CA PRO A 5 -17.64 -53.78 -30.36
C PRO A 5 -18.05 -53.15 -29.04
N ARG A 6 -19.40 -53.02 -28.94
CA ARG A 6 -20.15 -52.85 -27.70
C ARG A 6 -20.06 -54.09 -26.85
N LEU A 7 -19.96 -53.94 -25.54
CA LEU A 7 -20.43 -54.93 -24.58
C LEU A 7 -21.26 -54.29 -23.48
N ALA A 8 -22.37 -54.94 -23.22
CA ALA A 8 -23.53 -54.51 -22.47
C ALA A 8 -23.45 -54.82 -20.97
N ARG A 9 -24.14 -54.01 -20.22
CA ARG A 9 -24.97 -54.24 -19.03
C ARG A 9 -24.59 -55.32 -18.01
N SER A 10 -24.39 -54.90 -16.76
CA SER A 10 -25.12 -55.51 -15.65
C SER A 10 -25.32 -54.44 -14.54
N GLY A 11 -26.61 -54.14 -14.30
CA GLY A 11 -27.02 -53.26 -13.22
C GLY A 11 -26.99 -53.99 -11.88
N ARG A 12 -26.57 -53.29 -10.86
CA ARG A 12 -26.95 -53.57 -9.46
C ARG A 12 -27.37 -52.28 -8.80
N HIS A 13 -28.68 -52.17 -8.59
CA HIS A 13 -29.27 -51.18 -7.70
C HIS A 13 -28.83 -51.46 -6.25
N VAL A 14 -28.10 -50.55 -5.66
CA VAL A 14 -27.95 -50.49 -4.19
C VAL A 14 -28.86 -49.36 -3.71
N ARG A 15 -29.93 -49.74 -3.03
CA ARG A 15 -30.81 -48.83 -2.30
C ARG A 15 -30.09 -48.40 -1.02
N LEU A 16 -29.88 -47.11 -0.86
CA LEU A 16 -29.53 -46.47 0.43
C LEU A 16 -30.81 -46.22 1.24
N PRO A 17 -30.82 -46.44 2.57
CA PRO A 17 -32.02 -46.32 3.39
C PRO A 17 -32.29 -44.84 3.69
N TYR A 18 -33.57 -44.46 3.59
CA TYR A 18 -34.15 -43.21 4.02
C TYR A 18 -33.91 -43.00 5.52
N LEU A 19 -33.22 -41.90 5.89
CA LEU A 19 -33.20 -41.38 7.23
C LEU A 19 -34.47 -40.55 7.47
N ARG A 20 -35.29 -41.05 8.40
CA ARG A 20 -36.50 -40.41 8.91
C ARG A 20 -36.18 -39.09 9.59
N SER A 21 -36.93 -38.05 9.27
CA SER A 21 -37.05 -36.79 10.01
C SER A 21 -37.50 -37.05 11.45
N PRO A 22 -36.94 -36.33 12.45
CA PRO A 22 -37.45 -36.43 13.82
C PRO A 22 -38.77 -35.64 13.95
N GLN A 23 -39.76 -36.32 14.48
CA GLN A 23 -41.05 -35.78 14.87
C GLN A 23 -40.87 -34.74 16.00
N SER A 24 -41.61 -33.66 15.86
CA SER A 24 -41.84 -32.60 16.87
C SER A 24 -42.26 -33.15 18.22
N ARG A 25 -41.51 -32.82 19.29
CA ARG A 25 -41.95 -32.99 20.66
C ARG A 25 -42.82 -31.82 21.08
N PRO A 26 -43.86 -32.01 21.86
CA PRO A 26 -44.73 -30.95 22.39
C PRO A 26 -44.03 -30.17 23.50
N SER A 27 -44.18 -28.83 23.45
CA SER A 27 -43.70 -27.87 24.42
C SER A 27 -44.43 -28.04 25.80
N PRO A 28 -43.74 -27.82 26.92
CA PRO A 28 -44.38 -27.79 28.25
C PRO A 28 -45.13 -26.46 28.47
N PRO A 29 -46.12 -26.43 29.41
CA PRO A 29 -47.03 -25.30 29.56
C PRO A 29 -46.33 -24.09 30.20
N ARG A 30 -46.63 -22.91 29.66
CA ARG A 30 -46.25 -21.58 30.18
C ARG A 30 -46.78 -21.41 31.61
N GLN A 31 -45.90 -21.30 32.57
CA GLN A 31 -46.22 -20.68 33.87
C GLN A 31 -46.20 -19.15 33.69
N GLN A 32 -47.36 -18.54 33.94
CA GLN A 32 -47.51 -17.09 34.05
C GLN A 32 -46.84 -16.64 35.36
N TRP A 33 -45.74 -15.90 35.24
CA TRP A 33 -45.24 -15.07 36.33
C TRP A 33 -45.71 -13.61 36.10
N LEU A 34 -46.43 -13.14 37.09
CA LEU A 34 -46.94 -11.77 37.18
C LEU A 34 -45.82 -10.75 37.03
N GLN A 35 -45.97 -9.91 36.01
CA GLN A 35 -45.19 -8.70 35.82
C GLN A 35 -45.62 -7.65 36.86
N THR A 36 -44.70 -7.27 37.73
CA THR A 36 -44.69 -5.98 38.40
C THR A 36 -43.27 -5.47 38.48
N THR A 37 -42.79 -4.90 37.43
CA THR A 37 -41.63 -3.99 37.47
C THR A 37 -41.93 -2.80 36.55
N ARG A 38 -42.10 -1.64 37.20
CA ARG A 38 -42.18 -0.35 36.52
C ARG A 38 -40.88 -0.04 35.80
N PRO A 39 -40.90 0.54 34.59
CA PRO A 39 -39.67 0.98 33.92
C PRO A 39 -39.12 2.21 34.65
N LEU A 40 -37.90 2.13 35.16
CA LEU A 40 -37.11 3.26 35.58
C LEU A 40 -36.66 4.03 34.32
N SER A 41 -37.23 5.22 34.13
CA SER A 41 -36.88 6.12 33.06
C SER A 41 -35.41 6.57 33.18
N THR A 42 -34.62 6.31 32.18
CA THR A 42 -33.18 6.68 32.04
C THR A 42 -32.96 8.16 31.71
N SER A 43 -33.90 9.06 32.08
CA SER A 43 -33.80 10.48 31.72
C SER A 43 -33.20 11.41 32.79
N LYS A 44 -32.49 10.88 33.81
CA LYS A 44 -31.95 11.72 34.90
C LYS A 44 -30.44 11.62 35.13
N LEU A 45 -29.64 11.12 34.18
CA LEU A 45 -28.17 11.05 34.35
C LEU A 45 -27.37 11.95 33.42
N ALA A 46 -28.02 12.91 32.77
CA ALA A 46 -27.36 13.82 31.83
C ALA A 46 -27.46 15.28 32.21
N GLN A 47 -27.16 15.65 33.48
CA GLN A 47 -26.92 17.05 33.84
C GLN A 47 -26.15 17.14 35.16
N ILE A 48 -24.86 16.83 35.17
CA ILE A 48 -23.96 17.37 36.18
C ILE A 48 -23.08 18.41 35.44
N SER A 49 -23.62 19.59 35.35
CA SER A 49 -22.92 20.81 34.98
C SER A 49 -22.22 21.37 36.20
N PHE A 50 -20.91 21.35 36.22
CA PHE A 50 -20.12 22.12 37.18
C PHE A 50 -20.27 23.62 36.86
N ARG A 51 -21.13 24.32 37.68
CA ARG A 51 -21.06 25.79 37.76
C ARG A 51 -20.30 26.17 39.03
N PRO A 52 -19.38 27.11 38.99
CA PRO A 52 -18.77 27.66 40.20
C PRO A 52 -19.80 28.53 40.94
N THR A 53 -20.20 28.09 42.15
CA THR A 53 -21.06 28.85 43.04
C THR A 53 -20.27 30.01 43.66
N ARG A 54 -20.70 31.24 43.39
CA ARG A 54 -20.33 32.44 44.15
C ARG A 54 -20.87 32.30 45.56
N LEU A 55 -19.99 32.54 46.55
CA LEU A 55 -20.35 32.70 47.93
C LEU A 55 -21.28 33.92 48.07
N VAL A 56 -22.55 33.69 48.41
CA VAL A 56 -23.45 34.74 48.89
C VAL A 56 -23.52 34.63 50.39
N SER A 57 -23.09 35.71 51.05
CA SER A 57 -23.23 35.89 52.46
C SER A 57 -24.72 35.99 52.85
N SER A 58 -25.25 35.01 53.57
CA SER A 58 -26.55 35.18 54.24
C SER A 58 -26.34 35.11 55.75
N GLN A 59 -26.82 36.18 56.40
CA GLN A 59 -26.87 36.38 57.83
C GLN A 59 -27.60 35.25 58.55
N LEU A 60 -26.97 34.69 59.56
CA LEU A 60 -27.60 33.81 60.55
C LEU A 60 -28.20 34.63 61.68
N PRO A 61 -29.42 34.26 62.17
CA PRO A 61 -29.99 34.94 63.30
C PRO A 61 -29.34 34.50 64.59
N SER A 62 -28.98 35.50 65.36
CA SER A 62 -28.48 35.41 66.76
C SER A 62 -29.55 34.79 67.64
N HIS A 63 -29.36 33.62 68.22
CA HIS A 63 -29.80 33.22 69.53
C HIS A 63 -29.49 31.71 69.71
N LEU A 64 -28.46 31.45 70.46
CA LEU A 64 -28.29 30.40 71.48
C LEU A 64 -26.76 30.23 71.72
N ILE A 65 -26.27 31.07 72.64
CA ILE A 65 -24.94 30.89 73.23
C ILE A 65 -25.04 29.86 74.28
N HIS A 66 -24.66 28.60 74.02
CA HIS A 66 -24.22 27.69 75.09
C HIS A 66 -22.66 27.69 75.05
N ARG A 67 -22.07 28.30 76.08
CA ARG A 67 -20.64 28.21 76.39
C ARG A 67 -20.29 26.78 76.76
N THR A 68 -19.54 26.09 75.95
CA THR A 68 -18.71 24.93 76.33
C THR A 68 -17.25 25.38 76.32
N PRO A 69 -16.41 24.84 77.27
CA PRO A 69 -15.06 25.37 77.49
C PRO A 69 -14.12 25.08 76.31
N ALA A 70 -13.24 26.02 76.09
CA ALA A 70 -12.24 26.05 75.08
C ALA A 70 -11.48 24.74 74.93
N GLY A 71 -11.92 23.90 73.96
CA GLY A 71 -11.12 22.82 73.41
C GLY A 71 -10.14 23.42 72.40
N THR A 72 -8.88 23.55 72.77
CA THR A 72 -7.77 23.90 71.90
C THR A 72 -7.81 23.06 70.63
N LEU A 73 -8.12 23.67 69.50
CA LEU A 73 -7.80 23.12 68.18
C LEU A 73 -6.29 22.81 68.19
N ARG A 74 -5.93 21.57 68.47
CA ARG A 74 -4.59 21.09 68.22
C ARG A 74 -4.40 21.18 66.71
N TYR A 75 -3.73 22.23 66.24
CA TYR A 75 -3.03 22.16 65.00
C TYR A 75 -2.22 20.88 65.01
N ILE A 76 -2.48 19.96 64.12
CA ILE A 76 -1.56 18.88 63.84
C ILE A 76 -0.29 19.57 63.32
N SER A 77 0.60 19.88 64.26
CA SER A 77 1.94 20.31 63.97
C SER A 77 2.58 19.21 63.15
N THR A 78 2.63 19.38 61.86
CA THR A 78 3.54 18.61 61.05
C THR A 78 4.94 18.91 61.54
N LYS A 79 5.44 18.08 62.48
CA LYS A 79 6.86 18.15 62.86
C LYS A 79 7.66 18.20 61.58
N PRO A 80 8.57 19.19 61.42
CA PRO A 80 9.43 19.19 60.25
C PRO A 80 10.13 17.83 60.20
N LEU A 81 10.01 17.18 59.05
CA LEU A 81 10.67 15.88 58.80
C LEU A 81 12.16 16.05 59.16
N PRO A 82 12.72 15.12 59.96
CA PRO A 82 14.12 15.19 60.36
C PRO A 82 14.99 15.42 59.12
N ASN A 83 15.99 16.31 59.26
CA ASN A 83 16.87 16.70 58.15
C ASN A 83 17.65 15.48 57.67
N ARG A 84 17.03 14.72 56.76
CA ARG A 84 17.59 13.50 56.20
C ARG A 84 18.77 13.90 55.30
N GLY A 85 19.88 13.22 55.46
CA GLY A 85 21.06 13.43 54.65
C GLY A 85 20.77 13.33 53.13
N PRO A 86 21.61 13.86 52.27
CA PRO A 86 21.34 13.89 50.83
C PRO A 86 21.01 12.55 50.21
N LEU A 87 21.61 11.48 50.68
CA LEU A 87 21.33 10.09 50.30
C LEU A 87 19.92 9.65 50.68
N ALA A 88 19.46 9.93 51.92
CA ALA A 88 18.11 9.58 52.36
C ALA A 88 17.02 10.36 51.60
N ARG A 89 17.28 11.60 51.19
CA ARG A 89 16.40 12.39 50.32
C ARG A 89 16.34 11.81 48.91
N PHE A 90 17.46 11.31 48.37
CA PHE A 90 17.51 10.65 47.06
C PHE A 90 16.67 9.37 47.08
N PHE A 91 16.87 8.48 48.07
CA PHE A 91 16.06 7.25 48.16
C PHE A 91 14.59 7.53 48.40
N TYR A 92 14.23 8.51 49.20
CA TYR A 92 12.83 8.89 49.41
C TYR A 92 12.17 9.39 48.11
N ARG A 93 12.89 10.23 47.34
CA ARG A 93 12.41 10.67 46.01
C ARG A 93 12.28 9.48 45.05
N LEU A 94 13.26 8.59 45.02
CA LEU A 94 13.21 7.39 44.19
C LEU A 94 11.99 6.52 44.56
N PHE A 95 11.76 6.23 45.86
CA PHE A 95 10.58 5.49 46.30
C PHE A 95 9.25 6.23 46.02
N ALA A 96 9.22 7.54 46.14
CA ALA A 96 8.04 8.32 45.81
C ALA A 96 7.73 8.25 44.31
N TRP A 97 8.76 8.40 43.47
CA TRP A 97 8.60 8.29 42.00
C TRP A 97 8.23 6.87 41.55
N THR A 98 8.81 5.83 42.15
CA THR A 98 8.41 4.44 41.87
C THR A 98 6.98 4.19 42.33
N GLY A 99 6.56 4.68 43.49
CA GLY A 99 5.17 4.58 43.96
C GLY A 99 4.20 5.29 43.00
N ILE A 100 4.51 6.51 42.57
CA ILE A 100 3.73 7.25 41.56
C ILE A 100 3.65 6.47 40.26
N PHE A 101 4.78 5.93 39.78
CA PHE A 101 4.83 5.13 38.58
C PHE A 101 3.97 3.86 38.65
N ILE A 102 4.02 3.14 39.77
CA ILE A 102 3.18 1.94 40.01
C ILE A 102 1.68 2.30 40.01
N VAL A 103 1.30 3.37 40.73
CA VAL A 103 -0.09 3.83 40.77
C VAL A 103 -0.56 4.29 39.41
N PHE A 104 0.28 5.05 38.70
CA PHE A 104 -0.03 5.51 37.35
C PHE A 104 -0.19 4.34 36.36
N SER A 105 0.73 3.37 36.38
CA SER A 105 0.66 2.17 35.55
C SER A 105 -0.57 1.31 35.88
N GLY A 106 -0.86 1.12 37.16
CA GLY A 106 -2.06 0.43 37.61
C GLY A 106 -3.36 1.12 37.18
N SER A 107 -3.38 2.46 37.28
CA SER A 107 -4.53 3.26 36.80
C SER A 107 -4.70 3.17 35.30
N LEU A 108 -3.61 3.12 34.53
CA LEU A 108 -3.63 2.97 33.08
C LEU A 108 -4.15 1.60 32.66
N VAL A 109 -3.73 0.53 33.36
CA VAL A 109 -4.24 -0.83 33.15
C VAL A 109 -5.73 -0.89 33.49
N LEU A 110 -6.16 -0.31 34.61
CA LEU A 110 -7.56 -0.27 34.98
C LEU A 110 -8.40 0.52 33.96
N ALA A 111 -7.91 1.67 33.54
CA ALA A 111 -8.56 2.47 32.48
C ALA A 111 -8.67 1.68 31.17
N PHE A 112 -7.65 0.89 30.83
CA PHE A 112 -7.69 0.00 29.68
C PHE A 112 -8.81 -1.04 29.81
N PHE A 113 -8.93 -1.73 30.97
CA PHE A 113 -9.99 -2.71 31.16
C PHE A 113 -11.38 -2.07 31.17
N ILE A 114 -11.55 -0.88 31.77
CA ILE A 114 -12.81 -0.14 31.70
C ILE A 114 -13.15 0.22 30.26
N TYR A 115 -12.16 0.68 29.49
CA TYR A 115 -12.34 0.96 28.07
C TYR A 115 -12.69 -0.30 27.30
N ASP A 116 -11.96 -1.40 27.51
CA ASP A 116 -12.22 -2.70 26.88
C ASP A 116 -13.64 -3.17 27.19
N ALA A 117 -14.05 -3.16 28.46
CA ALA A 117 -15.41 -3.50 28.86
C ALA A 117 -16.48 -2.62 28.18
N SER A 118 -16.17 -1.35 27.92
CA SER A 118 -17.09 -0.43 27.22
C SER A 118 -17.19 -0.69 25.73
N THR A 119 -16.27 -1.48 25.15
CA THR A 119 -16.30 -1.85 23.72
C THR A 119 -17.25 -3.01 23.42
N TYR A 120 -17.61 -3.81 24.45
CA TYR A 120 -18.60 -4.87 24.30
C TYR A 120 -19.99 -4.24 24.18
N ARG A 121 -20.57 -4.36 23.00
CA ARG A 121 -21.92 -3.90 22.71
C ARG A 121 -22.82 -5.11 22.56
N GLU A 122 -23.94 -5.11 23.25
CA GLU A 122 -25.04 -6.01 22.91
C GLU A 122 -25.52 -5.66 21.51
N MET A 123 -25.75 -6.67 20.66
CA MET A 123 -26.41 -6.43 19.39
C MET A 123 -27.74 -5.71 19.70
N PRO A 124 -28.02 -4.55 19.08
CA PRO A 124 -29.36 -4.01 19.16
C PRO A 124 -30.32 -5.12 18.73
N ASP A 125 -31.34 -5.39 19.53
CA ASP A 125 -32.38 -6.34 19.15
C ASP A 125 -32.78 -6.03 17.72
N ALA A 126 -32.51 -6.97 16.81
CA ALA A 126 -32.81 -6.83 15.38
C ALA A 126 -34.34 -6.84 15.24
N THR A 127 -34.93 -5.73 15.62
CA THR A 127 -36.37 -5.49 15.51
C THR A 127 -36.68 -5.07 14.08
N GLY A 128 -36.69 -6.03 13.20
CA GLY A 128 -37.18 -5.89 11.83
C GLY A 128 -36.19 -6.40 10.79
N ASP A 129 -36.67 -7.15 9.85
CA ASP A 129 -35.95 -7.46 8.60
C ASP A 129 -35.65 -6.13 7.89
N ILE A 130 -34.36 -5.82 7.72
CA ILE A 130 -33.97 -4.71 6.84
C ILE A 130 -34.35 -5.12 5.42
N ALA A 131 -35.36 -4.48 4.86
CA ALA A 131 -35.84 -4.78 3.53
C ALA A 131 -34.76 -4.44 2.50
N VAL A 132 -34.28 -5.45 1.80
CA VAL A 132 -33.38 -5.27 0.65
C VAL A 132 -34.19 -4.75 -0.53
N SER A 133 -33.68 -3.75 -1.23
CA SER A 133 -34.34 -3.19 -2.43
C SER A 133 -34.55 -4.28 -3.48
N GLU A 134 -35.75 -4.39 -4.05
CA GLU A 134 -36.02 -5.33 -5.14
C GLU A 134 -35.15 -5.07 -6.38
N ALA A 135 -34.78 -3.80 -6.63
CA ALA A 135 -33.85 -3.43 -7.69
C ALA A 135 -32.43 -4.00 -7.49
N ALA A 136 -32.00 -4.18 -6.23
CA ALA A 136 -30.71 -4.82 -5.93
C ALA A 136 -30.76 -6.34 -6.12
N LEU A 137 -31.91 -6.96 -5.80
CA LEU A 137 -32.10 -8.42 -5.96
C LEU A 137 -32.34 -8.85 -7.41
N ARG A 138 -32.96 -7.97 -8.21
CA ARG A 138 -33.29 -8.20 -9.61
C ARG A 138 -32.78 -7.08 -10.50
N PRO A 139 -31.44 -6.95 -10.67
CA PRO A 139 -30.87 -5.88 -11.46
C PRO A 139 -31.28 -5.99 -12.93
N ARG A 140 -31.50 -4.81 -13.56
CA ARG A 140 -31.73 -4.69 -15.00
C ARG A 140 -30.52 -5.28 -15.75
N ARG A 141 -30.78 -5.93 -16.88
CA ARG A 141 -29.73 -6.42 -17.77
C ARG A 141 -29.52 -5.46 -18.93
N GLY A 142 -28.26 -5.32 -19.35
CA GLY A 142 -27.88 -4.43 -20.44
C GLY A 142 -26.40 -4.47 -20.74
N GLY A 143 -25.93 -3.45 -21.45
CA GLY A 143 -24.54 -3.37 -21.92
C GLY A 143 -24.23 -4.35 -23.05
N PRO A 144 -23.01 -4.32 -23.62
CA PRO A 144 -22.63 -5.09 -24.78
C PRO A 144 -22.79 -6.63 -24.62
N LYS A 145 -22.63 -7.14 -23.41
CA LYS A 145 -22.76 -8.58 -23.08
C LYS A 145 -24.07 -8.95 -22.41
N ASN A 146 -25.03 -8.01 -22.35
CA ASN A 146 -26.33 -8.18 -21.69
C ASN A 146 -26.21 -8.79 -20.28
N LEU A 147 -25.34 -8.22 -19.45
CA LEU A 147 -25.12 -8.64 -18.07
C LEU A 147 -26.04 -7.87 -17.10
N PRO A 148 -26.23 -8.37 -15.85
CA PRO A 148 -26.88 -7.62 -14.80
C PRO A 148 -26.12 -6.30 -14.53
N ILE A 149 -26.86 -5.18 -14.41
CA ILE A 149 -26.31 -3.86 -14.06
C ILE A 149 -26.64 -3.56 -12.60
N ALA A 150 -25.63 -3.50 -11.74
CA ALA A 150 -25.79 -3.21 -10.33
C ALA A 150 -25.92 -1.70 -10.09
N GLU A 151 -27.12 -1.16 -10.34
CA GLU A 151 -27.44 0.25 -10.08
C GLU A 151 -27.57 0.53 -8.58
N THR A 152 -28.08 -0.40 -7.83
CA THR A 152 -28.24 -0.39 -6.37
C THR A 152 -27.58 -1.64 -5.82
N LEU A 153 -26.82 -1.51 -4.74
CA LEU A 153 -26.17 -2.63 -4.09
C LEU A 153 -27.06 -3.21 -2.98
N VAL A 154 -26.90 -4.52 -2.69
CA VAL A 154 -27.65 -5.19 -1.63
C VAL A 154 -27.39 -4.60 -0.25
N ASP A 155 -26.21 -4.01 -0.07
CA ASP A 155 -25.76 -3.37 1.18
C ASP A 155 -26.19 -1.88 1.28
N ASP A 156 -27.01 -1.41 0.34
CA ASP A 156 -27.64 -0.06 0.39
C ASP A 156 -28.78 -0.08 1.41
N GLU A 157 -28.51 0.39 2.61
CA GLU A 157 -29.53 0.57 3.63
C GLU A 157 -30.53 1.66 3.24
N ASP A 158 -31.82 1.44 3.49
CA ASP A 158 -32.85 2.45 3.28
C ASP A 158 -32.91 3.45 4.46
N CYS A 159 -31.77 4.06 4.77
CA CYS A 159 -31.65 5.12 5.78
C CYS A 159 -31.53 6.50 5.12
N GLU A 160 -31.92 7.54 5.85
CA GLU A 160 -31.92 8.92 5.33
C GLU A 160 -30.56 9.36 4.76
N PRO A 161 -29.40 9.05 5.41
CA PRO A 161 -28.10 9.40 4.85
C PRO A 161 -27.73 8.68 3.55
N MET A 162 -28.21 7.44 3.36
CA MET A 162 -27.99 6.68 2.11
C MET A 162 -28.91 7.15 1.01
N ARG A 163 -30.17 7.48 1.33
CA ARG A 163 -31.10 8.11 0.37
C ARG A 163 -30.55 9.43 -0.15
N ALA A 164 -29.93 10.24 0.71
CA ALA A 164 -29.29 11.49 0.31
C ALA A 164 -28.09 11.31 -0.65
N GLN A 165 -27.44 10.12 -0.66
CA GLN A 165 -26.36 9.80 -1.58
C GLN A 165 -26.83 9.21 -2.91
N LYS A 166 -28.08 8.73 -2.99
CA LYS A 166 -28.61 8.04 -4.17
C LYS A 166 -28.57 8.90 -5.43
N ASP A 167 -28.76 10.21 -5.27
CA ASP A 167 -28.75 11.19 -6.36
C ASP A 167 -27.34 11.77 -6.63
N LYS A 168 -26.33 11.36 -5.87
CA LYS A 168 -24.96 11.85 -6.03
C LYS A 168 -24.24 11.11 -7.17
N PRO A 169 -23.25 11.75 -7.82
CA PRO A 169 -22.48 11.09 -8.87
C PRO A 169 -21.80 9.83 -8.37
N LYS A 170 -21.91 8.76 -9.15
CA LYS A 170 -21.32 7.46 -8.88
C LYS A 170 -19.81 7.50 -9.16
N LEU A 171 -19.01 7.41 -8.11
CA LEU A 171 -17.57 7.35 -8.18
C LEU A 171 -17.10 5.91 -7.97
N VAL A 172 -16.67 5.26 -9.05
CA VAL A 172 -16.11 3.91 -8.99
C VAL A 172 -14.59 3.98 -8.95
N ILE A 173 -13.98 3.30 -7.98
CA ILE A 173 -12.51 3.24 -7.79
C ILE A 173 -12.06 1.78 -7.92
N LEU A 174 -11.19 1.51 -8.88
CA LEU A 174 -10.63 0.17 -9.12
C LEU A 174 -9.28 0.03 -8.43
N GLY A 175 -9.21 -0.92 -7.47
CA GLY A 175 -8.00 -1.19 -6.68
C GLY A 175 -7.99 -0.51 -5.32
N THR A 176 -7.23 -1.11 -4.40
CA THR A 176 -7.06 -0.69 -2.99
C THR A 176 -5.62 -0.28 -2.67
N GLY A 177 -4.85 0.09 -3.68
CA GLY A 177 -3.46 0.51 -3.54
C GLY A 177 -3.29 1.93 -2.97
N TRP A 178 -2.05 2.40 -2.96
CA TRP A 178 -1.64 3.70 -2.40
C TRP A 178 -2.43 4.89 -2.93
N GLY A 179 -2.65 4.95 -4.26
CA GLY A 179 -3.38 6.05 -4.88
C GLY A 179 -4.84 6.07 -4.46
N SER A 180 -5.52 4.93 -4.55
CA SER A 180 -6.93 4.80 -4.18
C SER A 180 -7.17 5.13 -2.71
N VAL A 181 -6.35 4.61 -1.80
CA VAL A 181 -6.48 4.87 -0.36
C VAL A 181 -6.17 6.33 -0.03
N ALA A 182 -5.16 6.93 -0.67
CA ALA A 182 -4.87 8.35 -0.48
C ALA A 182 -6.06 9.23 -0.93
N MET A 183 -6.67 8.92 -2.09
CA MET A 183 -7.87 9.61 -2.56
C MET A 183 -9.04 9.44 -1.59
N LEU A 184 -9.34 8.21 -1.18
CA LEU A 184 -10.43 7.91 -0.23
C LEU A 184 -10.29 8.68 1.09
N LYS A 185 -9.06 8.92 1.56
CA LYS A 185 -8.80 9.70 2.78
C LYS A 185 -9.04 11.20 2.62
N GLU A 186 -8.82 11.74 1.44
CA GLU A 186 -9.03 13.16 1.15
C GLU A 186 -10.50 13.49 0.85
N LEU A 187 -11.27 12.57 0.25
CA LEU A 187 -12.67 12.80 -0.12
C LEU A 187 -13.55 13.19 1.07
N HIS A 188 -14.46 14.13 0.85
CA HIS A 188 -15.48 14.51 1.82
C HIS A 188 -16.65 13.52 1.78
N PRO A 189 -17.19 13.13 2.95
CA PRO A 189 -18.39 12.29 3.01
C PRO A 189 -19.61 12.99 2.40
N GLY A 190 -20.35 12.26 1.56
CA GLY A 190 -21.63 12.74 1.02
C GLY A 190 -21.54 13.50 -0.30
N ASP A 191 -20.35 13.79 -0.83
CA ASP A 191 -20.21 14.46 -2.13
C ASP A 191 -20.42 13.49 -3.30
N TYR A 192 -20.03 12.23 -3.13
CA TYR A 192 -20.12 11.18 -4.14
C TYR A 192 -20.70 9.88 -3.57
N HIS A 193 -21.35 9.09 -4.40
CA HIS A 193 -21.68 7.69 -4.10
C HIS A 193 -20.49 6.82 -4.48
N VAL A 194 -19.67 6.46 -3.48
CA VAL A 194 -18.38 5.81 -3.70
C VAL A 194 -18.49 4.29 -3.69
N THR A 195 -18.02 3.63 -4.75
CA THR A 195 -17.88 2.17 -4.79
C THR A 195 -16.44 1.79 -5.12
N VAL A 196 -15.81 1.00 -4.26
CA VAL A 196 -14.45 0.49 -4.45
C VAL A 196 -14.51 -0.97 -4.86
N VAL A 197 -13.82 -1.32 -5.94
CA VAL A 197 -13.71 -2.70 -6.45
C VAL A 197 -12.28 -3.17 -6.41
N SER A 198 -12.01 -4.28 -5.74
CA SER A 198 -10.68 -4.90 -5.70
C SER A 198 -10.78 -6.38 -5.32
N PRO A 199 -9.91 -7.25 -5.84
CA PRO A 199 -9.78 -8.63 -5.37
C PRO A 199 -9.33 -8.69 -3.91
N ASP A 200 -8.54 -7.69 -3.45
CA ASP A 200 -8.03 -7.61 -2.08
C ASP A 200 -8.93 -6.71 -1.22
N ASN A 201 -9.31 -7.19 -0.04
CA ASN A 201 -10.16 -6.46 0.91
C ASN A 201 -9.37 -5.61 1.91
N TYR A 202 -8.11 -5.36 1.64
CA TYR A 202 -7.20 -4.60 2.48
C TYR A 202 -6.33 -3.65 1.64
N PHE A 203 -5.78 -2.65 2.30
CA PHE A 203 -4.64 -1.88 1.84
C PHE A 203 -3.37 -2.50 2.40
N LEU A 204 -2.34 -2.69 1.59
CA LEU A 204 -1.03 -3.19 2.00
C LEU A 204 0.01 -2.07 2.03
N PHE A 205 0.71 -1.97 3.16
CA PHE A 205 1.85 -1.06 3.32
C PHE A 205 3.13 -1.70 2.74
N THR A 206 3.26 -1.63 1.42
CA THR A 206 4.27 -2.35 0.62
C THR A 206 5.73 -2.07 0.98
N PRO A 207 6.17 -0.87 1.44
CA PRO A 207 7.58 -0.63 1.73
C PRO A 207 8.17 -1.50 2.84
N MET A 208 7.33 -2.01 3.74
CA MET A 208 7.77 -2.87 4.85
C MET A 208 7.54 -4.37 4.58
N LEU A 209 7.14 -4.72 3.35
CA LEU A 209 6.87 -6.11 2.99
C LEU A 209 8.12 -7.00 3.04
N PRO A 210 9.33 -6.57 2.64
CA PRO A 210 10.56 -7.33 2.85
C PRO A 210 10.80 -7.69 4.32
N SER A 211 10.61 -6.74 5.24
CA SER A 211 10.75 -6.97 6.69
C SER A 211 9.73 -7.97 7.24
N ALA A 212 8.50 -7.96 6.72
CA ALA A 212 7.47 -8.92 7.14
C ALA A 212 7.71 -10.33 6.56
N THR A 213 8.31 -10.41 5.38
CA THR A 213 8.64 -11.69 4.73
C THR A 213 9.61 -12.53 5.57
N VAL A 214 10.52 -11.89 6.27
CA VAL A 214 11.50 -12.55 7.14
C VAL A 214 11.10 -12.56 8.63
N GLY A 215 9.89 -12.10 8.95
CA GLY A 215 9.36 -12.13 10.32
C GLY A 215 9.85 -11.02 11.25
N THR A 216 10.54 -9.99 10.73
CA THR A 216 10.84 -8.76 11.48
C THR A 216 9.57 -8.05 11.92
N LEU A 217 8.53 -8.15 11.09
CA LEU A 217 7.19 -7.61 11.31
C LEU A 217 6.15 -8.69 11.05
N GLU A 218 4.98 -8.58 11.69
CA GLU A 218 3.83 -9.40 11.39
C GLU A 218 3.11 -8.88 10.14
N LEU A 219 2.67 -9.78 9.24
CA LEU A 219 1.93 -9.40 8.04
C LEU A 219 0.67 -8.60 8.36
N ARG A 220 -0.04 -8.95 9.46
CA ARG A 220 -1.23 -8.22 9.94
C ARG A 220 -0.96 -6.77 10.32
N SER A 221 0.28 -6.40 10.63
CA SER A 221 0.69 -5.04 10.99
C SER A 221 0.85 -4.14 9.76
N LEU A 222 0.97 -4.73 8.57
CA LEU A 222 1.10 -4.00 7.31
C LEU A 222 -0.24 -3.76 6.61
N VAL A 223 -1.33 -4.36 7.09
CA VAL A 223 -2.63 -4.29 6.42
C VAL A 223 -3.64 -3.44 7.17
N GLU A 224 -4.40 -2.68 6.41
CA GLU A 224 -5.57 -1.95 6.91
C GLU A 224 -6.82 -2.40 6.14
N PRO A 225 -7.89 -2.85 6.83
CA PRO A 225 -9.13 -3.27 6.18
C PRO A 225 -9.74 -2.12 5.38
N ILE A 226 -9.97 -2.34 4.08
CA ILE A 226 -10.47 -1.29 3.18
C ILE A 226 -11.89 -0.82 3.56
N ARG A 227 -12.76 -1.73 4.01
CA ARG A 227 -14.11 -1.39 4.47
C ARG A 227 -14.11 -0.32 5.56
N ARG A 228 -13.10 -0.33 6.44
CA ARG A 228 -12.94 0.69 7.50
C ARG A 228 -12.66 2.08 6.94
N ILE A 229 -11.91 2.14 5.83
CA ILE A 229 -11.58 3.40 5.15
C ILE A 229 -12.81 3.91 4.39
N VAL A 230 -13.47 3.03 3.64
CA VAL A 230 -14.63 3.32 2.80
C VAL A 230 -15.85 3.69 3.65
N ASN A 231 -16.04 3.06 4.80
CA ASN A 231 -17.18 3.31 5.69
C ASN A 231 -17.25 4.76 6.19
N ARG A 232 -16.10 5.46 6.30
CA ARG A 232 -16.06 6.90 6.59
C ARG A 232 -16.84 7.73 5.56
N LEU A 233 -16.82 7.29 4.30
CA LEU A 233 -17.51 7.91 3.18
C LEU A 233 -18.95 7.38 3.00
N ARG A 234 -19.38 6.41 3.83
CA ARG A 234 -20.61 5.62 3.64
C ARG A 234 -20.66 4.97 2.26
N GLY A 235 -19.50 4.61 1.72
CA GLY A 235 -19.36 3.97 0.43
C GLY A 235 -19.36 2.46 0.53
N HIS A 236 -19.32 1.80 -0.62
CA HIS A 236 -19.35 0.35 -0.75
C HIS A 236 -17.99 -0.22 -1.13
N PHE A 237 -17.73 -1.44 -0.71
CA PHE A 237 -16.59 -2.22 -1.15
C PHE A 237 -17.06 -3.55 -1.72
N LEU A 238 -16.68 -3.84 -2.95
CA LEU A 238 -16.92 -5.11 -3.64
C LEU A 238 -15.61 -5.88 -3.78
N LYS A 239 -15.54 -7.06 -3.16
CA LYS A 239 -14.41 -7.99 -3.35
C LYS A 239 -14.59 -8.71 -4.69
N ALA A 240 -14.07 -8.10 -5.75
CA ALA A 240 -14.24 -8.55 -7.12
C ALA A 240 -13.14 -7.96 -8.01
N GLU A 241 -12.97 -8.51 -9.21
CA GLU A 241 -11.99 -8.05 -10.19
C GLU A 241 -12.66 -7.31 -11.34
N ALA A 242 -12.15 -6.14 -11.71
CA ALA A 242 -12.57 -5.42 -12.91
C ALA A 242 -11.85 -6.01 -14.12
N VAL A 243 -12.60 -6.47 -15.12
CA VAL A 243 -12.06 -7.19 -16.28
C VAL A 243 -12.17 -6.42 -17.59
N ASP A 244 -13.09 -5.46 -17.68
CA ASP A 244 -13.29 -4.63 -18.86
C ASP A 244 -14.02 -3.31 -18.54
N ILE A 245 -13.90 -2.32 -19.42
CA ILE A 245 -14.58 -1.02 -19.30
C ILE A 245 -15.28 -0.70 -20.63
N GLU A 246 -16.54 -0.32 -20.54
CA GLU A 246 -17.30 0.23 -21.66
C GLU A 246 -17.46 1.74 -21.44
N PHE A 247 -16.75 2.51 -22.26
CA PHE A 247 -16.67 3.96 -22.10
C PHE A 247 -17.96 4.68 -22.56
N THR A 248 -18.62 4.17 -23.61
CA THR A 248 -19.82 4.80 -24.19
C THR A 248 -21.01 4.74 -23.24
N GLU A 249 -21.23 3.57 -22.61
CA GLU A 249 -22.33 3.35 -21.68
C GLU A 249 -21.94 3.61 -20.22
N LYS A 250 -20.67 3.99 -19.96
CA LYS A 250 -20.11 4.22 -18.63
C LYS A 250 -20.30 3.02 -17.68
N LEU A 251 -19.90 1.83 -18.16
CA LEU A 251 -20.03 0.58 -17.42
C LEU A 251 -18.67 -0.07 -17.18
N VAL A 252 -18.43 -0.57 -15.97
CA VAL A 252 -17.29 -1.43 -15.65
C VAL A 252 -17.78 -2.86 -15.52
N GLU A 253 -17.22 -3.76 -16.31
CA GLU A 253 -17.44 -5.19 -16.15
C GLU A 253 -16.62 -5.72 -14.98
N VAL A 254 -17.31 -6.34 -14.05
CA VAL A 254 -16.74 -6.88 -12.81
C VAL A 254 -17.00 -8.37 -12.75
N VAL A 255 -16.02 -9.13 -12.30
CA VAL A 255 -16.11 -10.57 -12.10
C VAL A 255 -15.85 -10.93 -10.64
N GLN A 256 -16.65 -11.83 -10.12
CA GLN A 256 -16.46 -12.45 -8.82
C GLN A 256 -16.57 -13.96 -8.97
N ALA A 257 -15.64 -14.70 -8.37
CA ALA A 257 -15.75 -16.13 -8.21
C ALA A 257 -16.63 -16.44 -6.99
N ASP A 258 -17.60 -17.36 -7.14
CA ASP A 258 -18.35 -17.92 -6.01
C ASP A 258 -17.51 -18.98 -5.25
N ALA A 259 -18.09 -19.58 -4.20
CA ALA A 259 -17.40 -20.58 -3.39
C ALA A 259 -17.02 -21.85 -4.19
N GLU A 260 -17.74 -22.13 -5.27
CA GLU A 260 -17.53 -23.25 -6.17
C GLU A 260 -16.55 -22.91 -7.32
N GLY A 261 -16.04 -21.68 -7.37
CA GLY A 261 -15.10 -21.20 -8.39
C GLY A 261 -15.78 -20.74 -9.69
N ASN A 262 -17.13 -20.72 -9.79
CA ASN A 262 -17.81 -20.21 -10.97
C ASN A 262 -17.71 -18.69 -11.03
N LYS A 263 -17.36 -18.16 -12.19
CA LYS A 263 -17.21 -16.73 -12.42
C LYS A 263 -18.57 -16.09 -12.71
N ARG A 264 -19.00 -15.16 -11.87
CA ARG A 264 -20.20 -14.33 -12.05
C ARG A 264 -19.81 -12.96 -12.54
N HIS A 265 -20.34 -12.57 -13.70
CA HIS A 265 -20.09 -11.29 -14.32
C HIS A 265 -21.29 -10.35 -14.15
N PHE A 266 -21.02 -9.09 -13.88
CA PHE A 266 -22.03 -8.02 -13.83
C PHE A 266 -21.39 -6.68 -14.18
N TYR A 267 -22.21 -5.67 -14.45
CA TYR A 267 -21.78 -4.31 -14.71
C TYR A 267 -22.01 -3.40 -13.50
N LEU A 268 -21.05 -2.50 -13.26
CA LEU A 268 -21.19 -1.36 -12.37
C LEU A 268 -21.26 -0.08 -13.21
N PRO A 269 -22.32 0.72 -13.08
CA PRO A 269 -22.40 2.02 -13.74
C PRO A 269 -21.53 3.05 -12.97
N TYR A 270 -20.89 3.97 -13.70
CA TYR A 270 -20.12 5.06 -13.13
C TYR A 270 -20.40 6.40 -13.81
N ASP A 271 -20.31 7.49 -13.06
CA ASP A 271 -20.19 8.85 -13.60
C ASP A 271 -18.73 9.27 -13.66
N LYS A 272 -17.96 8.86 -12.66
CA LYS A 272 -16.50 9.05 -12.59
C LYS A 272 -15.82 7.71 -12.26
N LEU A 273 -14.75 7.41 -12.98
CA LEU A 273 -13.99 6.17 -12.81
C LEU A 273 -12.52 6.47 -12.52
N ILE A 274 -12.01 5.85 -11.47
CA ILE A 274 -10.59 5.91 -11.11
C ILE A 274 -9.96 4.53 -11.30
N ILE A 275 -8.97 4.43 -12.19
CA ILE A 275 -8.21 3.23 -12.43
C ILE A 275 -6.94 3.27 -11.57
N GLY A 276 -6.91 2.50 -10.49
CA GLY A 276 -5.80 2.39 -9.53
C GLY A 276 -5.37 0.95 -9.29
N VAL A 277 -5.41 0.11 -10.33
CA VAL A 277 -5.17 -1.35 -10.26
C VAL A 277 -3.69 -1.75 -10.13
N GLY A 278 -2.77 -0.78 -10.09
CA GLY A 278 -1.34 -1.03 -9.99
C GLY A 278 -0.74 -1.68 -11.24
N SER A 279 0.35 -2.42 -11.07
CA SER A 279 1.11 -3.06 -12.14
C SER A 279 1.36 -4.53 -11.81
N THR A 280 1.68 -5.31 -12.83
CA THR A 280 2.20 -6.68 -12.68
C THR A 280 3.71 -6.71 -12.90
N THR A 281 4.32 -7.87 -12.68
CA THR A 281 5.77 -8.05 -12.90
C THR A 281 6.07 -8.29 -14.37
N ASN A 282 7.15 -7.71 -14.89
CA ASN A 282 7.57 -7.90 -16.27
C ASN A 282 8.48 -9.13 -16.39
N PRO A 283 8.12 -10.12 -17.22
CA PRO A 283 8.97 -11.29 -17.44
C PRO A 283 10.21 -11.00 -18.28
N HIS A 284 10.32 -9.87 -18.95
CA HIS A 284 11.42 -9.52 -19.86
C HIS A 284 11.80 -10.60 -20.90
N GLY A 285 10.88 -11.52 -21.20
CA GLY A 285 11.12 -12.65 -22.10
C GLY A 285 11.98 -13.78 -21.50
N VAL A 286 12.22 -13.77 -20.19
CA VAL A 286 12.95 -14.83 -19.48
C VAL A 286 12.06 -16.05 -19.34
N LYS A 287 12.61 -17.24 -19.61
CA LYS A 287 11.92 -18.52 -19.43
C LYS A 287 12.08 -19.04 -18.01
N GLY A 288 11.09 -19.80 -17.53
CA GLY A 288 11.17 -20.47 -16.24
C GLY A 288 10.82 -19.59 -15.04
N LEU A 289 10.07 -18.50 -15.24
CA LEU A 289 9.65 -17.63 -14.12
C LEU A 289 8.67 -18.31 -13.17
N GLU A 290 8.04 -19.42 -13.58
CA GLU A 290 7.29 -20.31 -12.70
C GLU A 290 8.13 -20.91 -11.57
N ASN A 291 9.44 -20.94 -11.72
CA ASN A 291 10.38 -21.39 -10.68
C ASN A 291 10.78 -20.25 -9.71
N CYS A 292 10.36 -19.01 -9.99
CA CYS A 292 10.63 -17.84 -9.17
C CYS A 292 9.51 -17.57 -8.17
N ASN A 293 9.85 -16.78 -7.16
CA ASN A 293 8.88 -16.16 -6.26
C ASN A 293 8.82 -14.66 -6.53
N PHE A 294 7.65 -14.07 -6.35
CA PHE A 294 7.44 -12.63 -6.45
C PHE A 294 7.18 -12.07 -5.05
N LEU A 295 7.31 -10.76 -4.86
CA LEU A 295 7.06 -10.11 -3.57
C LEU A 295 6.19 -8.86 -3.77
N LYS A 296 4.89 -9.05 -3.87
CA LYS A 296 3.89 -7.99 -4.04
C LYS A 296 2.70 -8.10 -3.08
N THR A 297 2.37 -9.32 -2.67
CA THR A 297 1.20 -9.63 -1.84
C THR A 297 1.61 -10.22 -0.49
N ILE A 298 0.65 -10.38 0.41
CA ILE A 298 0.84 -11.07 1.70
C ILE A 298 1.11 -12.56 1.46
N GLU A 299 0.40 -13.14 0.51
CA GLU A 299 0.51 -14.53 0.11
C GLU A 299 1.93 -14.81 -0.40
N ASP A 300 2.48 -13.92 -1.24
CA ASP A 300 3.87 -14.02 -1.71
C ASP A 300 4.84 -14.04 -0.52
N ALA A 301 4.68 -13.13 0.44
CA ALA A 301 5.54 -13.05 1.61
C ALA A 301 5.49 -14.33 2.46
N ARG A 302 4.30 -14.93 2.63
CA ARG A 302 4.13 -16.21 3.32
C ARG A 302 4.83 -17.36 2.59
N LEU A 303 4.60 -17.47 1.29
CA LEU A 303 5.21 -18.51 0.45
C LEU A 303 6.73 -18.42 0.48
N ILE A 304 7.29 -17.22 0.38
CA ILE A 304 8.75 -17.00 0.47
C ILE A 304 9.28 -17.47 1.83
N LYS A 305 8.65 -17.04 2.93
CA LYS A 305 9.04 -17.43 4.29
C LYS A 305 9.05 -18.95 4.44
N LEU A 306 7.97 -19.62 4.05
CA LEU A 306 7.84 -21.07 4.12
C LEU A 306 8.91 -21.77 3.28
N LYS A 307 9.18 -21.29 2.06
CA LYS A 307 10.16 -21.89 1.15
C LYS A 307 11.58 -21.76 1.68
N VAL A 308 11.95 -20.60 2.25
CA VAL A 308 13.25 -20.39 2.87
C VAL A 308 13.47 -21.36 4.04
N LEU A 309 12.51 -21.43 4.96
CA LEU A 309 12.60 -22.31 6.13
C LEU A 309 12.62 -23.79 5.73
N ARG A 310 11.75 -24.19 4.79
CA ARG A 310 11.73 -25.55 4.26
C ARG A 310 13.10 -25.95 3.65
N ASN A 311 13.73 -25.07 2.92
CA ASN A 311 15.06 -25.34 2.35
C ASN A 311 16.11 -25.58 3.44
N LEU A 312 16.08 -24.81 4.54
CA LEU A 312 16.99 -25.01 5.68
C LEU A 312 16.73 -26.35 6.36
N GLU A 313 15.48 -26.73 6.59
CA GLU A 313 15.12 -28.03 7.19
C GLU A 313 15.55 -29.20 6.29
N LEU A 314 15.27 -29.14 4.99
CA LEU A 314 15.69 -30.16 4.04
C LEU A 314 17.20 -30.29 3.95
N ALA A 315 17.94 -29.17 4.04
CA ALA A 315 19.38 -29.18 4.03
C ALA A 315 20.01 -29.86 5.26
N CYS A 316 19.27 -29.98 6.36
CA CYS A 316 19.67 -30.67 7.59
C CYS A 316 19.47 -32.19 7.56
N LEU A 317 18.73 -32.73 6.59
CA LEU A 317 18.40 -34.15 6.55
C LEU A 317 19.66 -34.98 6.25
N PRO A 318 19.84 -36.13 6.91
CA PRO A 318 20.98 -37.01 6.67
C PRO A 318 20.95 -37.66 5.27
N THR A 319 19.84 -37.62 4.60
CA THR A 319 19.65 -38.17 3.23
C THR A 319 19.97 -37.15 2.15
N THR A 320 20.13 -35.86 2.47
CA THR A 320 20.41 -34.79 1.51
C THR A 320 21.89 -34.84 1.11
N THR A 321 22.18 -34.94 -0.17
CA THR A 321 23.53 -34.94 -0.73
C THR A 321 24.18 -33.57 -0.59
N ASP A 322 25.51 -33.50 -0.66
CA ASP A 322 26.25 -32.24 -0.57
C ASP A 322 25.91 -31.28 -1.72
N GLU A 323 25.64 -31.80 -2.91
CA GLU A 323 25.24 -31.02 -4.07
C GLU A 323 23.82 -30.44 -3.88
N GLU A 324 22.88 -31.27 -3.43
CA GLU A 324 21.54 -30.85 -3.14
C GLU A 324 21.50 -29.82 -2.00
N ARG A 325 22.31 -30.00 -0.96
CA ARG A 325 22.42 -29.07 0.17
C ARG A 325 22.91 -27.70 -0.30
N ARG A 326 24.00 -27.66 -1.11
CA ARG A 326 24.48 -26.40 -1.70
C ARG A 326 23.39 -25.70 -2.53
N ARG A 327 22.62 -26.44 -3.29
CA ARG A 327 21.50 -25.93 -4.06
C ARG A 327 20.42 -25.34 -3.15
N LEU A 328 19.96 -26.09 -2.15
CA LEU A 328 18.91 -25.66 -1.22
C LEU A 328 19.30 -24.38 -0.45
N LEU A 329 20.58 -24.21 -0.14
CA LEU A 329 21.12 -23.09 0.63
C LEU A 329 21.58 -21.92 -0.24
N SER A 330 21.37 -21.97 -1.55
CA SER A 330 21.64 -20.87 -2.46
C SER A 330 20.36 -20.05 -2.71
N PHE A 331 20.37 -18.82 -2.20
CA PHE A 331 19.28 -17.86 -2.29
C PHE A 331 19.62 -16.78 -3.31
N VAL A 332 18.86 -16.68 -4.39
CA VAL A 332 19.13 -15.75 -5.49
C VAL A 332 18.06 -14.66 -5.53
N VAL A 333 18.48 -13.41 -5.66
CA VAL A 333 17.62 -12.25 -5.88
C VAL A 333 17.91 -11.68 -7.26
N SER A 334 16.98 -11.80 -8.19
CA SER A 334 17.06 -11.19 -9.51
C SER A 334 16.48 -9.79 -9.46
N GLY A 335 17.35 -8.78 -9.47
CA GLY A 335 17.01 -7.36 -9.44
C GLY A 335 17.61 -6.63 -8.25
N GLY A 336 18.56 -5.73 -8.51
CA GLY A 336 19.21 -4.85 -7.52
C GLY A 336 18.48 -3.53 -7.30
N GLY A 337 17.16 -3.50 -7.49
CA GLY A 337 16.31 -2.37 -7.09
C GLY A 337 16.02 -2.37 -5.57
N PRO A 338 15.32 -1.34 -5.04
CA PRO A 338 15.06 -1.23 -3.60
C PRO A 338 14.46 -2.50 -2.97
N THR A 339 13.44 -3.08 -3.58
CA THR A 339 12.78 -4.30 -3.06
C THR A 339 13.73 -5.49 -2.98
N GLY A 340 14.53 -5.72 -4.02
CA GLY A 340 15.48 -6.83 -4.03
C GLY A 340 16.61 -6.65 -3.03
N VAL A 341 17.14 -5.43 -2.93
CA VAL A 341 18.21 -5.08 -1.97
C VAL A 341 17.71 -5.18 -0.53
N GLU A 342 16.54 -4.62 -0.22
CA GLU A 342 15.96 -4.69 1.13
C GLU A 342 15.62 -6.14 1.52
N PHE A 343 15.10 -6.94 0.58
CA PHE A 343 14.85 -8.35 0.84
C PHE A 343 16.14 -9.13 1.10
N ALA A 344 17.19 -8.93 0.29
CA ALA A 344 18.47 -9.60 0.48
C ALA A 344 19.10 -9.24 1.85
N ALA A 345 19.02 -7.97 2.25
CA ALA A 345 19.48 -7.49 3.53
C ALA A 345 18.71 -8.10 4.71
N GLU A 346 17.37 -8.06 4.65
CA GLU A 346 16.50 -8.64 5.69
C GLU A 346 16.64 -10.17 5.77
N LEU A 347 16.81 -10.85 4.64
CA LEU A 347 17.08 -12.28 4.59
C LEU A 347 18.43 -12.60 5.28
N TYR A 348 19.47 -11.86 4.97
CA TYR A 348 20.77 -12.00 5.59
C TYR A 348 20.69 -11.81 7.11
N ASP A 349 20.00 -10.77 7.57
CA ASP A 349 19.82 -10.49 9.00
C ASP A 349 19.05 -11.64 9.69
N MET A 350 18.01 -12.19 9.08
CA MET A 350 17.28 -13.34 9.61
C MET A 350 18.19 -14.56 9.76
N LEU A 351 18.99 -14.87 8.74
CA LEU A 351 19.88 -16.02 8.74
C LEU A 351 20.98 -15.89 9.83
N ASN A 352 21.53 -14.69 10.02
CA ASN A 352 22.67 -14.47 10.91
C ASN A 352 22.29 -14.05 12.34
N GLU A 353 21.14 -13.43 12.56
CA GLU A 353 20.73 -13.01 13.90
C GLU A 353 19.93 -14.09 14.64
N ASP A 354 18.93 -14.67 13.99
CA ASP A 354 17.97 -15.54 14.67
C ASP A 354 18.22 -17.03 14.36
N LEU A 355 18.40 -17.38 13.09
CA LEU A 355 18.52 -18.78 12.68
C LEU A 355 19.88 -19.38 12.93
N LEU A 356 20.92 -18.57 13.14
CA LEU A 356 22.26 -19.03 13.46
C LEU A 356 22.32 -19.94 14.69
N TYR A 357 21.44 -19.72 15.65
CA TYR A 357 21.35 -20.57 16.86
C TYR A 357 20.66 -21.90 16.58
N SER A 358 19.74 -21.94 15.63
CA SER A 358 18.97 -23.15 15.26
C SER A 358 19.72 -24.01 14.23
N PHE A 359 20.48 -23.39 13.32
CA PHE A 359 21.22 -24.05 12.23
C PHE A 359 22.69 -23.62 12.18
N PRO A 360 23.46 -23.74 13.29
CA PRO A 360 24.77 -23.06 13.41
C PRO A 360 25.83 -23.54 12.41
N ARG A 361 25.83 -24.83 12.04
CA ARG A 361 26.78 -25.37 11.10
C ARG A 361 26.53 -24.91 9.66
N ILE A 362 25.27 -25.05 9.21
CA ILE A 362 24.84 -24.76 7.83
C ILE A 362 25.00 -23.28 7.53
N LEU A 363 24.52 -22.42 8.42
CA LEU A 363 24.48 -20.98 8.19
C LEU A 363 25.87 -20.35 8.16
N ARG A 364 26.82 -20.87 8.91
CA ARG A 364 28.19 -20.31 8.91
C ARG A 364 29.01 -20.66 7.67
N ASN A 365 28.76 -21.81 7.06
CA ASN A 365 29.70 -22.38 6.09
C ASN A 365 29.10 -22.61 4.70
N GLU A 366 27.79 -22.76 4.58
CA GLU A 366 27.16 -23.30 3.37
C GLU A 366 26.11 -22.41 2.75
N VAL A 367 25.53 -21.43 3.49
CA VAL A 367 24.53 -20.52 2.95
C VAL A 367 25.19 -19.46 2.08
N SER A 368 24.58 -19.22 0.91
CA SER A 368 24.97 -18.15 0.00
C SER A 368 23.75 -17.30 -0.41
N VAL A 369 23.95 -15.99 -0.45
CA VAL A 369 22.95 -15.03 -0.92
C VAL A 369 23.54 -14.25 -2.10
N HIS A 370 22.85 -14.26 -3.24
CA HIS A 370 23.32 -13.63 -4.47
C HIS A 370 22.31 -12.61 -4.97
N VAL A 371 22.78 -11.43 -5.37
CA VAL A 371 21.98 -10.39 -6.01
C VAL A 371 22.44 -10.20 -7.44
N ILE A 372 21.61 -10.52 -8.41
CA ILE A 372 21.89 -10.36 -9.85
C ILE A 372 21.33 -9.05 -10.34
N GLN A 373 22.19 -8.16 -10.84
CA GLN A 373 21.83 -6.85 -11.34
C GLN A 373 22.33 -6.64 -12.77
N SER A 374 21.42 -6.24 -13.68
CA SER A 374 21.74 -6.03 -15.09
C SER A 374 22.52 -4.74 -15.38
N ARG A 375 22.63 -3.84 -14.42
CA ARG A 375 23.39 -2.59 -14.50
C ARG A 375 24.69 -2.65 -13.69
N GLY A 376 25.51 -1.58 -13.81
CA GLY A 376 26.82 -1.51 -13.15
C GLY A 376 26.74 -1.40 -11.62
N HIS A 377 25.60 -0.96 -11.07
CA HIS A 377 25.40 -0.79 -9.62
C HIS A 377 24.02 -1.27 -9.19
N ILE A 378 23.91 -1.76 -7.95
CA ILE A 378 22.62 -1.90 -7.28
C ILE A 378 22.08 -0.52 -6.93
N LEU A 379 20.77 -0.40 -6.66
CA LEU A 379 20.11 0.88 -6.34
C LEU A 379 20.41 2.00 -7.35
N ASN A 380 20.52 1.66 -8.61
CA ASN A 380 20.96 2.54 -9.69
C ASN A 380 20.07 3.78 -9.92
N THR A 381 18.96 3.92 -9.21
CA THR A 381 18.10 5.10 -9.18
C THR A 381 18.46 6.08 -8.08
N TYR A 382 19.36 5.68 -7.16
CA TYR A 382 19.91 6.51 -6.10
C TYR A 382 21.21 7.19 -6.55
N ASP A 383 21.74 8.06 -5.70
CA ASP A 383 23.07 8.62 -5.91
C ASP A 383 24.14 7.52 -5.95
N GLU A 384 25.12 7.65 -6.83
CA GLU A 384 26.17 6.65 -7.04
C GLU A 384 26.97 6.35 -5.78
N ALA A 385 27.22 7.35 -4.93
CA ALA A 385 27.93 7.16 -3.67
C ALA A 385 27.15 6.25 -2.70
N LEU A 386 25.83 6.33 -2.71
CA LEU A 386 24.95 5.46 -1.91
C LEU A 386 24.92 4.04 -2.46
N SER A 387 24.93 3.88 -3.78
CA SER A 387 25.02 2.57 -4.43
C SER A 387 26.32 1.86 -4.06
N ILE A 388 27.45 2.57 -4.15
CA ILE A 388 28.79 2.04 -3.76
C ILE A 388 28.82 1.70 -2.26
N TYR A 389 28.20 2.52 -1.41
CA TYR A 389 28.11 2.23 0.02
C TYR A 389 27.32 0.94 0.28
N ALA A 390 26.21 0.74 -0.41
CA ALA A 390 25.39 -0.47 -0.30
C ALA A 390 26.15 -1.72 -0.77
N GLU A 391 26.87 -1.64 -1.89
CA GLU A 391 27.71 -2.73 -2.41
C GLU A 391 28.80 -3.13 -1.43
N LYS A 392 29.54 -2.16 -0.88
CA LYS A 392 30.55 -2.42 0.17
C LYS A 392 29.96 -3.03 1.43
N ARG A 393 28.73 -2.63 1.79
CA ARG A 393 28.05 -3.23 2.93
C ARG A 393 27.72 -4.70 2.68
N PHE A 394 27.20 -5.01 1.49
CA PHE A 394 26.90 -6.39 1.09
C PHE A 394 28.15 -7.25 0.99
N GLU A 395 29.26 -6.72 0.48
CA GLU A 395 30.56 -7.41 0.46
C GLU A 395 31.01 -7.77 1.89
N HIS A 396 30.89 -6.83 2.83
CA HIS A 396 31.19 -7.08 4.24
C HIS A 396 30.29 -8.17 4.85
N ASP A 397 29.03 -8.20 4.46
CA ASP A 397 28.02 -9.13 4.96
C ASP A 397 28.01 -10.45 4.13
N HIS A 398 28.99 -10.69 3.27
CA HIS A 398 29.10 -11.87 2.40
C HIS A 398 27.88 -12.12 1.50
N VAL A 399 27.16 -11.06 1.11
CA VAL A 399 26.13 -11.10 0.08
C VAL A 399 26.80 -10.79 -1.26
N GLU A 400 26.82 -11.77 -2.16
CA GLU A 400 27.48 -11.61 -3.47
C GLU A 400 26.62 -10.75 -4.42
N VAL A 401 27.20 -9.66 -4.92
CA VAL A 401 26.53 -8.75 -5.87
C VAL A 401 27.11 -8.96 -7.27
N LEU A 402 26.32 -9.54 -8.16
CA LEU A 402 26.67 -9.79 -9.55
C LEU A 402 26.13 -8.68 -10.43
N THR A 403 26.96 -7.67 -10.70
CA THR A 403 26.62 -6.53 -11.57
C THR A 403 26.90 -6.84 -13.04
N ASN A 404 26.30 -6.04 -13.93
CA ASN A 404 26.34 -6.24 -15.39
C ASN A 404 25.93 -7.65 -15.82
N ALA A 405 25.05 -8.27 -15.00
CA ALA A 405 24.60 -9.64 -15.15
C ALA A 405 23.10 -9.67 -15.48
N ARG A 406 22.73 -10.33 -16.58
CA ARG A 406 21.36 -10.44 -17.06
C ARG A 406 20.90 -11.89 -17.06
N VAL A 407 19.83 -12.19 -16.36
CA VAL A 407 19.20 -13.52 -16.34
C VAL A 407 18.63 -13.84 -17.73
N LYS A 408 18.89 -15.05 -18.20
CA LYS A 408 18.36 -15.62 -19.45
C LYS A 408 17.28 -16.65 -19.21
N GLU A 409 17.48 -17.50 -18.22
CA GLU A 409 16.60 -18.62 -17.92
C GLU A 409 16.67 -18.99 -16.44
N VAL A 410 15.56 -19.43 -15.88
CA VAL A 410 15.46 -19.92 -14.51
C VAL A 410 14.98 -21.38 -14.57
N ALA A 411 15.90 -22.32 -14.43
CA ALA A 411 15.56 -23.75 -14.33
C ALA A 411 15.10 -24.07 -12.89
N PRO A 412 14.52 -25.25 -12.63
CA PRO A 412 14.05 -25.63 -11.29
C PRO A 412 15.17 -25.72 -10.24
N ASP A 413 16.41 -25.94 -10.68
CA ASP A 413 17.59 -26.19 -9.83
C ASP A 413 18.70 -25.14 -9.95
N ARG A 414 18.64 -24.28 -10.96
CA ARG A 414 19.69 -23.30 -11.26
C ARG A 414 19.15 -22.08 -11.99
N ILE A 415 19.90 -21.00 -11.92
CA ILE A 415 19.69 -19.78 -12.70
C ILE A 415 20.81 -19.58 -13.70
N ILE A 416 20.46 -19.31 -14.96
CA ILE A 416 21.41 -19.09 -16.07
C ILE A 416 21.38 -17.60 -16.41
N PHE A 417 22.54 -16.96 -16.39
CA PHE A 417 22.67 -15.53 -16.66
C PHE A 417 23.91 -15.23 -17.52
N THR A 418 23.91 -14.09 -18.16
CA THR A 418 25.06 -13.58 -18.92
C THR A 418 25.64 -12.41 -18.15
N GLN A 419 26.92 -12.46 -17.85
CA GLN A 419 27.67 -11.37 -17.24
C GLN A 419 28.68 -10.79 -18.23
N MET A 420 28.85 -9.48 -18.21
CA MET A 420 29.86 -8.81 -19.06
C MET A 420 31.20 -8.84 -18.33
N GLU A 421 32.17 -9.60 -18.87
CA GLU A 421 33.53 -9.66 -18.38
C GLU A 421 34.47 -9.20 -19.52
N ASP A 422 35.33 -8.23 -19.26
CA ASP A 422 36.26 -7.64 -20.23
C ASP A 422 35.58 -7.23 -21.57
N GLY A 423 34.34 -6.75 -21.48
CA GLY A 423 33.55 -6.33 -22.63
C GLY A 423 32.94 -7.49 -23.44
N LYS A 424 33.06 -8.74 -23.01
CA LYS A 424 32.47 -9.92 -23.65
C LYS A 424 31.35 -10.52 -22.79
N PRO A 425 30.25 -10.97 -23.36
CA PRO A 425 29.19 -11.66 -22.62
C PRO A 425 29.61 -13.10 -22.33
N VAL A 426 29.77 -13.44 -21.05
CA VAL A 426 30.05 -14.80 -20.57
C VAL A 426 28.78 -15.35 -19.95
N THR A 427 28.38 -16.57 -20.34
CA THR A 427 27.24 -17.26 -19.73
C THR A 427 27.71 -18.03 -18.51
N LYS A 428 27.05 -17.81 -17.38
CA LYS A 428 27.31 -18.44 -16.11
C LYS A 428 26.05 -19.10 -15.57
N GLU A 429 26.24 -20.06 -14.67
CA GLU A 429 25.16 -20.75 -13.96
C GLU A 429 25.42 -20.69 -12.44
N LEU A 430 24.34 -20.55 -11.67
CA LEU A 430 24.38 -20.67 -10.20
C LEU A 430 23.34 -21.72 -9.77
N PRO A 431 23.69 -22.63 -8.86
CA PRO A 431 22.70 -23.50 -8.23
C PRO A 431 21.68 -22.64 -7.47
N MET A 432 20.43 -23.07 -7.43
CA MET A 432 19.34 -22.26 -6.89
C MET A 432 18.34 -23.14 -6.14
N GLY A 433 18.19 -22.89 -4.84
CA GLY A 433 17.11 -23.43 -4.02
C GLY A 433 15.92 -22.46 -3.93
N PHE A 434 16.21 -21.17 -4.10
CA PHE A 434 15.23 -20.11 -4.04
C PHE A 434 15.61 -18.98 -4.98
N CYS A 435 14.62 -18.43 -5.71
CA CYS A 435 14.79 -17.22 -6.50
C CYS A 435 13.67 -16.22 -6.20
N LEU A 436 14.04 -14.99 -5.84
CA LEU A 436 13.14 -13.84 -5.86
C LEU A 436 13.29 -13.08 -7.17
N TRP A 437 12.19 -12.91 -7.91
CA TRP A 437 12.15 -12.05 -9.09
C TRP A 437 11.60 -10.68 -8.72
N SER A 438 12.46 -9.67 -8.66
CA SER A 438 12.13 -8.28 -8.29
C SER A 438 12.44 -7.28 -9.41
N THR A 439 12.34 -7.71 -10.68
CA THR A 439 12.66 -6.87 -11.84
C THR A 439 11.43 -6.48 -12.63
N GLY A 440 11.39 -5.20 -13.02
CA GLY A 440 10.47 -4.65 -13.99
C GLY A 440 9.00 -4.60 -13.56
N VAL A 441 8.28 -3.68 -14.20
CA VAL A 441 6.83 -3.51 -14.08
C VAL A 441 6.18 -3.63 -15.45
N ALA A 442 4.97 -4.17 -15.50
CA ALA A 442 4.17 -4.32 -16.70
C ALA A 442 2.71 -3.94 -16.44
N GLN A 443 1.99 -3.66 -17.50
CA GLN A 443 0.55 -3.43 -17.44
C GLN A 443 -0.18 -4.69 -16.99
N THR A 444 -1.21 -4.51 -16.14
CA THR A 444 -2.19 -5.55 -15.83
C THR A 444 -3.00 -5.91 -17.08
N GLU A 445 -3.71 -7.04 -17.05
CA GLU A 445 -4.54 -7.46 -18.19
C GLU A 445 -5.63 -6.43 -18.51
N LEU A 446 -6.28 -5.87 -17.48
CA LEU A 446 -7.25 -4.78 -17.65
C LEU A 446 -6.64 -3.59 -18.36
N CYS A 447 -5.46 -3.12 -17.93
CA CYS A 447 -4.79 -1.97 -18.56
C CYS A 447 -4.42 -2.23 -20.02
N ARG A 448 -4.01 -3.46 -20.36
CA ARG A 448 -3.73 -3.85 -21.76
C ARG A 448 -5.00 -3.79 -22.61
N LYS A 449 -6.13 -4.30 -22.12
CA LYS A 449 -7.43 -4.24 -22.81
C LYS A 449 -7.86 -2.78 -23.02
N ILE A 450 -7.73 -1.94 -22.01
CA ILE A 450 -8.03 -0.50 -22.09
C ILE A 450 -7.16 0.16 -23.17
N ALA A 451 -5.84 -0.06 -23.14
CA ALA A 451 -4.93 0.51 -24.12
C ALA A 451 -5.27 0.05 -25.55
N GLN A 452 -5.64 -1.21 -25.75
CA GLN A 452 -6.09 -1.73 -27.05
C GLN A 452 -7.39 -1.07 -27.52
N LYS A 453 -8.38 -0.86 -26.64
CA LYS A 453 -9.64 -0.19 -26.98
C LYS A 453 -9.44 1.27 -27.38
N LEU A 454 -8.54 1.97 -26.70
CA LEU A 454 -8.27 3.39 -26.94
C LEU A 454 -7.26 3.63 -28.09
N GLY A 455 -6.58 2.59 -28.55
CA GLY A 455 -5.74 2.59 -29.75
C GLY A 455 -4.63 3.64 -29.69
N GLY A 456 -4.55 4.49 -30.74
CA GLY A 456 -3.45 5.45 -30.93
C GLY A 456 -3.27 6.49 -29.82
N PHE A 457 -4.20 6.62 -28.89
CA PHE A 457 -4.06 7.48 -27.72
C PHE A 457 -3.22 6.86 -26.61
N GLN A 458 -2.92 5.56 -26.69
CA GLN A 458 -2.22 4.79 -25.67
C GLN A 458 -1.03 4.06 -26.30
N ASN A 459 0.11 4.72 -26.37
CA ASN A 459 1.32 4.19 -27.03
C ASN A 459 2.29 3.53 -26.05
N ASN A 460 2.17 3.79 -24.76
CA ASN A 460 3.06 3.26 -23.73
C ASN A 460 2.74 1.79 -23.42
N ARG A 461 3.76 0.91 -23.53
CA ARG A 461 3.62 -0.53 -23.26
C ARG A 461 3.68 -0.90 -21.78
N HIS A 462 4.04 0.03 -20.90
CA HIS A 462 4.25 -0.22 -19.46
C HIS A 462 3.14 0.31 -18.58
N ALA A 463 2.45 1.39 -18.98
CA ALA A 463 1.41 2.04 -18.21
C ALA A 463 0.40 2.75 -19.11
N LEU A 464 -0.78 3.06 -18.60
CA LEU A 464 -1.78 3.90 -19.26
C LEU A 464 -1.31 5.36 -19.27
N GLU A 465 -1.46 6.04 -20.37
CA GLU A 465 -1.07 7.43 -20.53
C GLU A 465 -2.20 8.36 -20.07
N THR A 466 -1.85 9.32 -19.23
CA THR A 466 -2.76 10.36 -18.75
C THR A 466 -2.21 11.73 -19.07
N ASP A 467 -3.09 12.71 -19.11
CA ASP A 467 -2.71 14.12 -19.17
C ASP A 467 -2.20 14.65 -17.81
N SER A 468 -1.88 15.94 -17.78
CA SER A 468 -1.41 16.63 -16.57
C SER A 468 -2.46 16.71 -15.45
N HIS A 469 -3.74 16.44 -15.73
CA HIS A 469 -4.84 16.37 -14.76
C HIS A 469 -5.22 14.94 -14.36
N LEU A 470 -4.38 13.95 -14.76
CA LEU A 470 -4.56 12.52 -14.53
C LEU A 470 -5.77 11.92 -15.24
N ARG A 471 -6.31 12.59 -16.28
CA ARG A 471 -7.38 12.07 -17.12
C ARG A 471 -6.80 11.07 -18.12
N LEU A 472 -7.48 9.97 -18.35
CA LEU A 472 -7.05 8.93 -19.28
C LEU A 472 -7.14 9.43 -20.73
N LEU A 473 -6.04 9.40 -21.48
CA LEU A 473 -6.03 9.84 -22.87
C LEU A 473 -6.85 8.90 -23.74
N GLY A 474 -7.70 9.49 -24.60
CA GLY A 474 -8.60 8.75 -25.50
C GLY A 474 -9.92 8.32 -24.88
N ALA A 475 -10.09 8.42 -23.56
CA ALA A 475 -11.38 8.25 -22.89
C ALA A 475 -12.21 9.56 -22.93
N PRO A 476 -13.56 9.50 -22.71
CA PRO A 476 -14.37 10.70 -22.57
C PRO A 476 -13.78 11.66 -21.55
N LEU A 477 -13.70 12.94 -21.90
CA LEU A 477 -12.98 13.94 -21.13
C LEU A 477 -13.58 14.12 -19.74
N GLY A 478 -12.78 13.97 -18.70
CA GLY A 478 -13.20 14.17 -17.32
C GLY A 478 -14.01 13.04 -16.68
N ASP A 479 -14.23 11.92 -17.38
CA ASP A 479 -14.96 10.77 -16.82
C ASP A 479 -14.04 9.72 -16.21
N VAL A 480 -12.86 9.51 -16.82
CA VAL A 480 -11.94 8.42 -16.46
C VAL A 480 -10.56 8.96 -16.13
N TYR A 481 -10.03 8.53 -15.01
CA TYR A 481 -8.71 8.89 -14.48
C TYR A 481 -7.90 7.64 -14.20
N ALA A 482 -6.57 7.73 -14.31
CA ALA A 482 -5.67 6.64 -13.94
C ALA A 482 -4.55 7.12 -13.02
N ILE A 483 -4.28 6.37 -11.94
CA ILE A 483 -3.31 6.73 -10.89
C ILE A 483 -2.47 5.54 -10.43
N GLY A 484 -1.32 5.82 -9.86
CA GLY A 484 -0.39 4.81 -9.35
C GLY A 484 0.37 4.10 -10.46
N ASP A 485 0.81 2.87 -10.20
CA ASP A 485 1.72 2.14 -11.07
C ASP A 485 1.11 1.73 -12.42
N CYS A 486 -0.22 1.72 -12.53
CA CYS A 486 -0.90 1.46 -13.81
C CYS A 486 -0.89 2.67 -14.76
N SER A 487 -0.47 3.85 -14.32
CA SER A 487 -0.53 5.08 -15.11
C SER A 487 0.82 5.76 -15.27
N THR A 488 0.95 6.55 -16.31
CA THR A 488 2.04 7.50 -16.50
C THR A 488 1.48 8.85 -16.96
N VAL A 489 2.06 9.94 -16.46
CA VAL A 489 1.65 11.30 -16.80
C VAL A 489 2.53 11.77 -17.93
N GLN A 490 1.94 12.30 -18.99
CA GLN A 490 2.71 13.04 -20.01
C GLN A 490 3.37 14.23 -19.34
N ASN A 491 4.69 14.28 -19.38
CA ASN A 491 5.45 15.28 -18.64
C ASN A 491 5.39 16.66 -19.30
N ASN A 492 5.08 16.74 -20.59
CA ASN A 492 4.98 17.97 -21.40
C ASN A 492 6.11 18.97 -21.09
N VAL A 493 7.34 18.45 -20.88
CA VAL A 493 8.52 19.25 -20.54
C VAL A 493 8.77 20.28 -21.64
N ALA A 494 8.57 19.87 -22.89
CA ALA A 494 8.70 20.74 -24.04
C ALA A 494 7.76 21.95 -23.93
N ASP A 495 6.47 21.73 -23.67
CA ASP A 495 5.47 22.79 -23.58
C ASP A 495 5.72 23.73 -22.39
N HIS A 496 6.08 23.17 -21.22
CA HIS A 496 6.38 23.98 -20.03
C HIS A 496 7.60 24.87 -20.22
N ILE A 497 8.66 24.37 -20.85
CA ILE A 497 9.88 25.14 -21.07
C ILE A 497 9.65 26.14 -22.18
N THR A 498 8.98 25.76 -23.26
CA THR A 498 8.59 26.64 -24.35
C THR A 498 7.75 27.81 -23.83
N THR A 499 6.74 27.55 -23.00
CA THR A 499 5.92 28.59 -22.36
C THR A 499 6.74 29.49 -21.46
N PHE A 500 7.67 28.92 -20.68
CA PHE A 500 8.58 29.69 -19.84
C PHE A 500 9.50 30.62 -20.65
N LEU A 501 10.06 30.10 -21.76
CA LEU A 501 10.93 30.89 -22.64
C LEU A 501 10.15 31.97 -23.37
N ARG A 502 8.92 31.69 -23.81
CA ARG A 502 8.01 32.70 -24.36
C ARG A 502 7.74 33.82 -23.35
N GLY A 503 7.49 33.47 -22.08
CA GLY A 503 7.33 34.45 -21.01
C GLY A 503 8.57 35.32 -20.81
N MET A 504 9.77 34.73 -20.78
CA MET A 504 11.03 35.46 -20.67
C MET A 504 11.28 36.38 -21.88
N ALA A 505 11.00 35.90 -23.11
CA ALA A 505 11.14 36.71 -24.31
C ALA A 505 10.22 37.93 -24.27
N PHE A 506 8.97 37.71 -23.83
CA PHE A 506 7.98 38.78 -23.67
C PHE A 506 8.43 39.83 -22.66
N GLU A 507 8.95 39.40 -21.49
CA GLU A 507 9.53 40.30 -20.47
C GLU A 507 10.72 41.12 -21.01
N GLN A 508 11.48 40.57 -21.93
CA GLN A 508 12.62 41.23 -22.59
C GLN A 508 12.22 42.07 -23.82
N GLY A 509 10.92 42.12 -24.19
CA GLY A 509 10.44 42.81 -25.37
C GLY A 509 10.94 42.20 -26.68
N LYS A 510 11.33 40.91 -26.70
CA LYS A 510 11.81 40.17 -27.85
C LYS A 510 10.73 39.27 -28.43
N ASP A 511 10.74 39.07 -29.73
CA ASP A 511 9.90 38.09 -30.39
C ASP A 511 10.36 36.68 -30.02
N PRO A 512 9.52 35.85 -29.39
CA PRO A 512 9.90 34.51 -28.96
C PRO A 512 10.38 33.60 -30.09
N GLU A 513 9.80 33.73 -31.29
CA GLU A 513 10.13 32.88 -32.44
C GLU A 513 11.49 33.26 -33.09
N LYS A 514 11.99 34.46 -32.78
CA LYS A 514 13.32 34.94 -33.25
C LYS A 514 14.39 34.84 -32.17
N MET A 515 14.10 34.15 -31.09
CA MET A 515 15.03 34.00 -29.98
C MET A 515 16.02 32.87 -30.28
N HIS A 516 17.31 33.21 -30.31
CA HIS A 516 18.41 32.26 -30.40
C HIS A 516 18.94 31.97 -28.98
N ILE A 517 19.00 30.70 -28.64
CA ILE A 517 19.42 30.24 -27.30
C ILE A 517 20.87 29.82 -27.37
N THR A 518 21.73 30.53 -26.64
CA THR A 518 23.14 30.20 -26.54
C THR A 518 23.36 28.96 -25.66
N PHE A 519 24.51 28.32 -25.75
CA PHE A 519 24.87 27.19 -24.87
C PHE A 519 24.83 27.57 -23.37
N GLN A 520 25.10 28.82 -23.03
CA GLN A 520 24.99 29.28 -21.63
C GLN A 520 23.52 29.34 -21.18
N ASP A 521 22.63 29.86 -22.01
CA ASP A 521 21.18 29.88 -21.74
C ASP A 521 20.64 28.46 -21.64
N TRP A 522 21.07 27.56 -22.50
CA TRP A 522 20.73 26.14 -22.43
C TRP A 522 21.14 25.49 -21.11
N ARG A 523 22.33 25.79 -20.58
CA ARG A 523 22.74 25.30 -19.25
C ARG A 523 21.81 25.77 -18.15
N VAL A 524 21.33 27.01 -18.17
CA VAL A 524 20.36 27.55 -17.21
C VAL A 524 19.01 26.84 -17.34
N VAL A 525 18.53 26.67 -18.57
CA VAL A 525 17.30 25.91 -18.86
C VAL A 525 17.44 24.48 -18.37
N ALA A 526 18.53 23.80 -18.70
CA ALA A 526 18.79 22.43 -18.27
C ALA A 526 18.85 22.28 -16.73
N GLN A 527 19.42 23.26 -16.01
CA GLN A 527 19.39 23.26 -14.55
C GLN A 527 17.97 23.39 -14.00
N LYS A 528 17.12 24.23 -14.59
CA LYS A 528 15.71 24.36 -14.21
C LYS A 528 14.93 23.07 -14.50
N VAL A 529 15.16 22.46 -15.68
CA VAL A 529 14.59 21.15 -16.03
C VAL A 529 15.01 20.08 -15.01
N ARG A 530 16.29 20.01 -14.68
CA ARG A 530 16.79 19.05 -13.68
C ARG A 530 16.19 19.25 -12.31
N LYS A 531 15.97 20.50 -11.90
CA LYS A 531 15.34 20.82 -10.60
C LYS A 531 13.86 20.46 -10.57
N ARG A 532 13.14 20.71 -11.65
CA ARG A 532 11.71 20.44 -11.74
C ARG A 532 11.40 18.97 -12.09
N PHE A 533 12.24 18.36 -12.94
CA PHE A 533 12.14 16.99 -13.40
C PHE A 533 13.45 16.23 -13.11
N PRO A 534 13.67 15.75 -11.86
CA PRO A 534 14.92 15.08 -11.47
C PRO A 534 15.28 13.89 -12.37
N GLN A 535 14.29 13.26 -12.97
CA GLN A 535 14.44 12.13 -13.90
C GLN A 535 15.12 12.52 -15.21
N ALA A 536 14.94 13.75 -15.65
CA ALA A 536 15.64 14.30 -16.81
C ALA A 536 17.16 14.41 -16.59
N ALA A 537 17.62 14.37 -15.34
CA ALA A 537 19.02 14.57 -14.99
C ALA A 537 19.95 13.56 -15.68
N GLY A 538 19.50 12.31 -15.83
CA GLY A 538 20.26 11.27 -16.54
C GLY A 538 20.46 11.58 -18.03
N HIS A 539 19.44 12.10 -18.68
CA HIS A 539 19.44 12.46 -20.10
C HIS A 539 20.15 13.78 -20.37
N LEU A 540 20.19 14.66 -19.38
CA LEU A 540 20.85 15.96 -19.44
C LEU A 540 22.33 15.92 -18.97
N LYS A 541 22.92 14.75 -18.73
CA LYS A 541 24.34 14.63 -18.31
C LYS A 541 25.34 15.08 -19.39
N ARG A 542 24.97 15.02 -20.66
CA ARG A 542 25.84 15.36 -21.80
C ARG A 542 25.27 16.55 -22.59
N LEU A 543 25.10 17.65 -21.89
CA LEU A 543 24.53 18.88 -22.45
C LEU A 543 25.22 19.35 -23.73
N ASP A 544 26.59 19.23 -23.78
CA ASP A 544 27.39 19.65 -24.90
C ASP A 544 27.07 18.84 -26.20
N LYS A 545 26.91 17.52 -26.04
CA LYS A 545 26.56 16.64 -27.15
C LYS A 545 25.14 16.87 -27.66
N LEU A 546 24.19 17.03 -26.71
CA LEU A 546 22.80 17.32 -27.06
C LEU A 546 22.68 18.65 -27.81
N PHE A 547 23.36 19.68 -27.33
CA PHE A 547 23.38 20.99 -28.01
C PHE A 547 23.92 20.88 -29.45
N GLN A 548 25.08 20.21 -29.64
CA GLN A 548 25.70 20.01 -30.95
C GLN A 548 24.87 19.11 -31.88
N GLU A 549 24.13 18.16 -31.35
CA GLU A 549 23.28 17.24 -32.14
C GLU A 549 22.06 17.96 -32.72
N TYR A 550 21.53 18.96 -31.99
CA TYR A 550 20.31 19.69 -32.38
C TYR A 550 20.59 21.04 -33.06
N ASP A 551 21.78 21.60 -32.98
CA ASP A 551 22.26 22.73 -33.79
C ASP A 551 22.50 22.24 -35.22
N LYS A 552 21.42 22.13 -36.00
CA LYS A 552 21.44 21.56 -37.36
C LYS A 552 22.12 22.48 -38.35
N ASP A 553 21.97 23.77 -38.17
CA ASP A 553 22.53 24.81 -39.02
C ASP A 553 23.97 25.20 -38.65
N LYS A 554 24.47 24.64 -37.52
CA LYS A 554 25.82 24.94 -36.97
C LYS A 554 26.02 26.42 -36.66
N SER A 555 24.97 27.11 -36.28
CA SER A 555 25.00 28.53 -35.91
C SER A 555 25.68 28.80 -34.58
N GLY A 556 25.87 27.74 -33.73
CA GLY A 556 26.33 27.86 -32.37
C GLY A 556 25.23 28.32 -31.40
N THR A 557 23.99 28.39 -31.89
CA THR A 557 22.79 28.73 -31.11
C THR A 557 21.65 27.78 -31.49
N LEU A 558 20.73 27.48 -30.58
CA LEU A 558 19.51 26.78 -30.92
C LEU A 558 18.41 27.78 -31.23
N ASP A 559 17.80 27.66 -32.38
CA ASP A 559 16.57 28.35 -32.67
C ASP A 559 15.38 27.74 -31.89
N PHE A 560 14.21 28.39 -31.90
CA PHE A 560 13.06 27.94 -31.15
C PHE A 560 12.52 26.59 -31.63
N GLY A 561 12.65 26.28 -32.95
CA GLY A 561 12.25 25.00 -33.55
C GLY A 561 13.17 23.85 -33.12
N GLU A 562 14.48 24.06 -33.22
CA GLU A 562 15.52 23.10 -32.81
C GLU A 562 15.45 22.79 -31.30
N LEU A 563 15.22 23.83 -30.50
CA LEU A 563 14.99 23.66 -29.06
C LEU A 563 13.73 22.86 -28.76
N HIS A 564 12.65 23.15 -29.48
CA HIS A 564 11.39 22.40 -29.31
C HIS A 564 11.59 20.92 -29.68
N GLU A 565 12.26 20.61 -30.79
CA GLU A 565 12.60 19.23 -31.17
C GLU A 565 13.46 18.53 -30.08
N LEU A 566 14.47 19.22 -29.57
CA LEU A 566 15.31 18.71 -28.49
C LEU A 566 14.45 18.38 -27.23
N LEU A 567 13.57 19.28 -26.84
CA LEU A 567 12.71 19.11 -25.69
C LEU A 567 11.68 17.99 -25.90
N VAL A 568 11.08 17.87 -27.07
CA VAL A 568 10.18 16.76 -27.44
C VAL A 568 10.93 15.41 -27.40
N GLN A 569 12.16 15.36 -27.85
CA GLN A 569 12.97 14.14 -27.77
C GLN A 569 13.34 13.82 -26.29
N ILE A 570 13.59 14.82 -25.47
CA ILE A 570 13.76 14.63 -24.02
C ILE A 570 12.47 14.07 -23.41
N ASP A 571 11.31 14.61 -23.77
CA ASP A 571 10.01 14.10 -23.31
C ASP A 571 9.78 12.64 -23.72
N SER A 572 10.10 12.28 -24.95
CA SER A 572 9.97 10.91 -25.44
C SER A 572 10.92 9.92 -24.74
N LYS A 573 12.10 10.37 -24.32
CA LYS A 573 13.10 9.61 -23.56
C LYS A 573 12.89 9.64 -22.05
N LEU A 574 12.14 10.61 -21.53
CA LEU A 574 11.67 10.63 -20.15
C LEU A 574 10.64 9.52 -19.99
N THR A 575 11.14 8.31 -19.95
CA THR A 575 10.34 7.18 -19.51
C THR A 575 9.68 7.55 -18.19
N SER A 576 8.40 7.38 -18.16
CA SER A 576 7.43 7.52 -17.06
C SER A 576 8.02 7.80 -15.66
N LEU A 577 7.33 8.61 -14.90
CA LEU A 577 7.56 8.78 -13.46
C LEU A 577 7.75 7.41 -12.78
N PRO A 578 8.66 7.27 -11.83
CA PRO A 578 8.93 5.98 -11.19
C PRO A 578 7.67 5.41 -10.56
N ALA A 579 7.44 4.11 -10.72
CA ALA A 579 6.35 3.38 -10.07
C ALA A 579 6.66 3.27 -8.56
N THR A 580 6.22 4.25 -7.80
CA THR A 580 6.48 4.34 -6.35
C THR A 580 5.22 4.66 -5.56
N ALA A 581 5.16 4.15 -4.33
CA ALA A 581 4.11 4.46 -3.37
C ALA A 581 3.93 5.98 -3.15
N GLN A 582 5.04 6.72 -3.14
CA GLN A 582 5.05 8.18 -2.97
C GLN A 582 4.31 8.90 -4.12
N ARG A 583 4.57 8.50 -5.38
CA ARG A 583 3.87 9.06 -6.54
C ARG A 583 2.38 8.73 -6.49
N ALA A 584 2.04 7.47 -6.28
CA ALA A 584 0.66 7.02 -6.20
C ALA A 584 -0.11 7.76 -5.11
N ASN A 585 0.51 7.95 -3.92
CA ASN A 585 -0.08 8.70 -2.81
C ASN A 585 -0.36 10.17 -3.18
N GLN A 586 0.60 10.86 -3.83
CA GLN A 586 0.43 12.25 -4.26
C GLN A 586 -0.67 12.39 -5.33
N GLN A 587 -0.73 11.45 -6.29
CA GLN A 587 -1.79 11.42 -7.30
C GLN A 587 -3.17 11.21 -6.66
N GLY A 588 -3.28 10.30 -5.70
CA GLY A 588 -4.54 10.07 -4.96
C GLY A 588 -4.98 11.30 -4.17
N GLN A 589 -4.06 11.94 -3.43
CA GLN A 589 -4.35 13.19 -2.70
C GLN A 589 -4.76 14.31 -3.65
N TYR A 590 -4.09 14.44 -4.78
CA TYR A 590 -4.42 15.41 -5.81
C TYR A 590 -5.85 15.23 -6.32
N LEU A 591 -6.23 14.01 -6.71
CA LEU A 591 -7.59 13.72 -7.18
C LEU A 591 -8.62 13.93 -6.08
N GLY A 592 -8.38 13.48 -4.85
CA GLY A 592 -9.30 13.69 -3.74
C GLY A 592 -9.61 15.17 -3.50
N ARG A 593 -8.58 16.03 -3.46
CA ARG A 593 -8.73 17.47 -3.30
C ARG A 593 -9.42 18.13 -4.50
N LYS A 594 -9.09 17.68 -5.71
CA LYS A 594 -9.72 18.14 -6.95
C LYS A 594 -11.20 17.80 -6.96
N PHE A 595 -11.58 16.59 -6.64
CA PHE A 595 -12.97 16.12 -6.61
C PHE A 595 -13.81 16.85 -5.54
N ASN A 596 -13.24 17.11 -4.36
CA ASN A 596 -13.90 17.94 -3.35
C ASN A 596 -14.17 19.37 -3.87
N LYS A 597 -13.23 19.96 -4.61
CA LYS A 597 -13.44 21.29 -5.20
C LYS A 597 -14.46 21.29 -6.31
N ILE A 598 -14.51 20.26 -7.15
CA ILE A 598 -15.52 20.11 -8.19
C ILE A 598 -16.90 20.01 -7.55
N ALA A 599 -17.07 19.17 -6.52
CA ALA A 599 -18.32 19.04 -5.80
C ALA A 599 -18.78 20.37 -5.14
N ALA A 600 -17.84 21.14 -4.60
CA ALA A 600 -18.13 22.45 -4.00
C ALA A 600 -18.44 23.55 -5.02
N ALA A 601 -17.91 23.47 -6.24
CA ALA A 601 -18.12 24.46 -7.29
C ALA A 601 -19.51 24.39 -7.96
N ILE A 602 -20.19 23.24 -7.88
CA ILE A 602 -21.46 22.99 -8.52
C ILE A 602 -22.58 22.91 -7.44
N PRO A 603 -23.39 23.93 -7.26
CA PRO A 603 -24.52 23.87 -6.33
C PRO A 603 -25.50 22.77 -6.73
N GLY A 604 -25.81 21.86 -5.81
CA GLY A 604 -26.72 20.74 -6.07
C GLY A 604 -26.19 19.65 -6.95
N PHE A 605 -24.86 19.45 -6.96
CA PHE A 605 -24.13 18.43 -7.70
C PHE A 605 -24.84 17.06 -7.75
N ARG A 606 -25.40 16.74 -8.92
CA ARG A 606 -26.16 15.51 -9.19
C ARG A 606 -25.58 14.72 -10.35
N ALA A 607 -25.88 13.42 -10.42
CA ALA A 607 -25.39 12.52 -11.45
C ALA A 607 -25.65 12.99 -12.88
N ASN A 608 -26.81 13.63 -13.15
CA ASN A 608 -27.21 14.04 -14.48
C ASN A 608 -26.55 15.35 -14.99
N GLU A 609 -25.78 16.04 -14.16
CA GLU A 609 -25.17 17.34 -14.47
C GLU A 609 -23.66 17.25 -14.71
N VAL A 610 -23.09 16.04 -14.81
CA VAL A 610 -21.63 15.77 -14.77
C VAL A 610 -21.00 15.73 -16.17
N ASP A 611 -21.53 16.42 -17.15
CA ASP A 611 -20.94 16.47 -18.51
C ASP A 611 -19.95 17.64 -18.65
N PHE A 612 -18.88 17.65 -17.80
CA PHE A 612 -18.01 18.82 -17.64
C PHE A 612 -16.51 18.51 -17.84
N GLY A 613 -16.14 18.09 -19.05
CA GLY A 613 -14.74 17.87 -19.37
C GLY A 613 -13.80 19.06 -19.10
N ASP A 614 -14.30 20.29 -19.31
CA ASP A 614 -13.50 21.51 -19.18
C ASP A 614 -13.43 22.08 -17.76
N LEU A 615 -14.33 21.67 -16.85
CA LEU A 615 -14.33 22.14 -15.47
C LEU A 615 -13.08 21.73 -14.69
N ASP A 616 -12.48 20.61 -15.03
CA ASP A 616 -11.28 20.12 -14.39
C ASP A 616 -10.14 21.14 -14.41
N GLU A 617 -9.91 21.78 -15.55
CA GLU A 617 -8.85 22.77 -15.73
C GLU A 617 -9.20 24.11 -15.07
N ALA A 618 -10.46 24.51 -15.13
CA ALA A 618 -10.93 25.76 -14.52
C ALA A 618 -10.90 25.71 -12.98
N VAL A 619 -11.18 24.55 -12.38
CA VAL A 619 -11.34 24.39 -10.93
C VAL A 619 -10.04 24.04 -10.22
N TYR A 620 -9.14 23.28 -10.85
CA TYR A 620 -7.95 22.78 -10.18
C TYR A 620 -6.72 22.79 -11.07
N LYS A 621 -5.57 23.16 -10.50
CA LYS A 621 -4.27 23.18 -11.21
C LYS A 621 -3.83 21.79 -11.64
N ALA A 622 -2.95 21.71 -12.65
CA ALA A 622 -2.31 20.47 -13.10
C ALA A 622 -1.56 19.74 -11.95
N PHE A 623 -1.43 18.44 -12.07
CA PHE A 623 -0.66 17.61 -11.14
C PHE A 623 0.83 17.93 -11.25
N ASP A 624 1.47 18.12 -10.10
CA ASP A 624 2.91 18.35 -10.01
C ASP A 624 3.49 17.36 -9.00
N TYR A 625 4.40 16.49 -9.45
CA TYR A 625 5.03 15.49 -8.61
C TYR A 625 6.23 16.06 -7.86
N HIS A 626 6.20 15.99 -6.54
CA HIS A 626 7.31 16.39 -5.69
C HIS A 626 8.03 15.15 -5.16
N HIS A 627 9.26 14.94 -5.63
CA HIS A 627 10.12 13.88 -5.08
C HIS A 627 10.58 14.26 -3.67
N MET A 628 10.17 13.48 -2.66
CA MET A 628 10.49 13.72 -1.25
C MET A 628 11.70 12.92 -0.76
N GLY A 629 12.49 12.38 -1.68
CA GLY A 629 13.64 11.53 -1.37
C GLY A 629 13.34 10.03 -1.46
N SER A 630 14.40 9.25 -1.36
CA SER A 630 14.36 7.79 -1.39
C SER A 630 15.07 7.21 -0.18
N LEU A 631 14.59 6.07 0.31
CA LEU A 631 15.10 5.38 1.49
C LEU A 631 15.32 3.91 1.11
N ALA A 632 16.37 3.28 1.66
CA ALA A 632 16.51 1.83 1.58
C ALA A 632 17.22 1.27 2.82
N TYR A 633 16.78 0.09 3.26
CA TYR A 633 17.40 -0.71 4.31
C TYR A 633 18.46 -1.65 3.70
N ILE A 634 19.64 -1.72 4.29
CA ILE A 634 20.77 -2.50 3.79
C ILE A 634 21.52 -3.25 4.91
N GLY A 635 20.79 -3.98 5.76
CA GLY A 635 21.37 -4.80 6.84
C GLY A 635 22.00 -3.96 7.96
N ASN A 636 21.28 -3.80 9.06
CA ASN A 636 21.69 -2.98 10.21
C ASN A 636 22.21 -1.58 9.86
N ALA A 637 21.91 -1.12 8.63
CA ALA A 637 22.23 0.20 8.10
C ALA A 637 21.08 0.67 7.20
N ALA A 638 20.99 1.96 6.97
CA ALA A 638 20.04 2.55 6.04
C ALA A 638 20.67 3.69 5.26
N ILE A 639 20.15 3.92 4.06
CA ILE A 639 20.55 5.00 3.18
C ILE A 639 19.37 5.92 2.88
N PHE A 640 19.69 7.19 2.70
CA PHE A 640 18.74 8.25 2.44
C PHE A 640 19.26 9.13 1.33
N ASP A 641 18.44 9.33 0.31
CA ASP A 641 18.69 10.26 -0.78
C ASP A 641 17.60 11.35 -0.76
N PHE A 642 17.95 12.54 -0.28
CA PHE A 642 17.05 13.70 -0.18
C PHE A 642 17.50 14.81 -1.13
N ASN A 643 17.35 14.64 -2.44
CA ASN A 643 17.61 15.67 -3.44
C ASN A 643 18.98 16.36 -3.28
N GLY A 644 20.04 15.58 -3.06
CA GLY A 644 21.42 16.07 -2.93
C GLY A 644 21.95 16.16 -1.49
N LEU A 645 21.12 15.85 -0.49
CA LEU A 645 21.57 15.58 0.88
C LEU A 645 21.56 14.07 1.08
N ASN A 646 22.70 13.44 0.84
CA ASN A 646 22.87 12.00 0.97
C ASN A 646 23.34 11.67 2.38
N PHE A 647 22.65 10.74 3.01
CA PHE A 647 22.99 10.25 4.33
C PHE A 647 22.99 8.72 4.34
N SER A 648 24.07 8.14 4.84
CA SER A 648 24.17 6.71 5.07
C SER A 648 24.72 6.47 6.47
N GLY A 649 24.27 5.42 7.14
CA GLY A 649 24.72 5.13 8.48
C GLY A 649 24.21 3.80 9.03
N GLY A 650 24.73 3.42 10.21
CA GLY A 650 24.32 2.23 10.94
C GLY A 650 23.01 2.41 11.72
N LEU A 651 22.96 1.92 12.96
CA LEU A 651 21.72 1.84 13.77
C LEU A 651 20.92 3.15 13.87
N MET A 652 21.58 4.31 13.99
CA MET A 652 20.86 5.58 14.02
C MET A 652 20.08 5.85 12.73
N ALA A 653 20.66 5.49 11.58
CA ALA A 653 19.96 5.58 10.29
C ALA A 653 18.79 4.59 10.22
N VAL A 654 18.93 3.37 10.74
CA VAL A 654 17.84 2.40 10.83
C VAL A 654 16.68 2.92 11.69
N TYR A 655 16.96 3.55 12.84
CA TYR A 655 15.90 4.14 13.68
C TYR A 655 15.21 5.32 12.98
N LEU A 656 15.96 6.14 12.23
CA LEU A 656 15.37 7.19 11.42
C LEU A 656 14.48 6.61 10.32
N TRP A 657 14.94 5.57 9.63
CA TRP A 657 14.18 4.82 8.62
C TRP A 657 12.86 4.27 9.21
N ARG A 658 12.92 3.59 10.38
CA ARG A 658 11.74 3.12 11.09
C ARG A 658 10.79 4.26 11.47
N SER A 659 11.32 5.39 11.94
CA SER A 659 10.51 6.55 12.34
C SER A 659 9.76 7.17 11.17
N ILE A 660 10.38 7.25 9.98
CA ILE A 660 9.74 7.75 8.76
C ILE A 660 8.58 6.83 8.36
N TYR A 661 8.79 5.52 8.29
CA TYR A 661 7.73 4.58 7.92
C TYR A 661 6.63 4.48 8.99
N PHE A 662 6.97 4.58 10.27
CA PHE A 662 6.00 4.70 11.35
C PHE A 662 5.09 5.93 11.15
N ALA A 663 5.66 7.08 10.81
CA ALA A 663 4.90 8.30 10.55
C ALA A 663 4.01 8.19 9.29
N GLN A 664 4.48 7.49 8.25
CA GLN A 664 3.75 7.28 7.00
C GLN A 664 2.66 6.21 7.09
N SER A 665 2.62 5.40 8.15
CA SER A 665 1.61 4.36 8.33
C SER A 665 0.19 4.89 8.28
N VAL A 666 -0.71 4.14 7.67
CA VAL A 666 -2.04 4.58 7.25
C VAL A 666 -2.97 4.92 8.41
N SER A 667 -2.87 4.18 9.53
CA SER A 667 -3.76 4.32 10.69
C SER A 667 -3.00 4.29 12.02
N PHE A 668 -3.64 4.77 13.09
CA PHE A 668 -3.11 4.64 14.44
C PHE A 668 -2.94 3.16 14.84
N ARG A 669 -3.88 2.30 14.41
CA ARG A 669 -3.80 0.85 14.64
C ARG A 669 -2.50 0.25 14.07
N THR A 670 -2.19 0.51 12.81
CA THR A 670 -0.98 -0.01 12.15
C THR A 670 0.28 0.52 12.81
N ARG A 671 0.30 1.79 13.24
CA ARG A 671 1.44 2.36 14.00
C ARG A 671 1.68 1.62 15.31
N MET A 672 0.63 1.37 16.08
CA MET A 672 0.75 0.64 17.36
C MET A 672 1.24 -0.80 17.13
N LEU A 673 0.69 -1.49 16.14
CA LEU A 673 1.14 -2.84 15.79
C LEU A 673 2.61 -2.88 15.38
N LEU A 674 3.06 -1.96 14.52
CA LEU A 674 4.47 -1.83 14.13
C LEU A 674 5.39 -1.59 15.35
N ALA A 675 4.98 -0.70 16.27
CA ALA A 675 5.75 -0.46 17.49
C ALA A 675 5.83 -1.71 18.37
N MET A 676 4.74 -2.46 18.49
CA MET A 676 4.70 -3.73 19.23
C MET A 676 5.60 -4.79 18.58
N ASP A 677 5.58 -4.94 17.25
CA ASP A 677 6.39 -5.90 16.53
C ASP A 677 7.89 -5.59 16.69
N TRP A 678 8.29 -4.33 16.54
CA TRP A 678 9.69 -3.94 16.80
C TRP A 678 10.12 -4.16 18.24
N SER A 679 9.21 -3.92 19.22
CA SER A 679 9.47 -4.19 20.64
C SER A 679 9.59 -5.69 20.89
N LYS A 680 8.70 -6.50 20.31
CA LYS A 680 8.73 -7.97 20.39
C LYS A 680 10.05 -8.51 19.81
N ARG A 681 10.44 -8.04 18.60
CA ARG A 681 11.72 -8.42 18.00
C ARG A 681 12.91 -8.07 18.89
N ALA A 682 12.91 -6.88 19.49
CA ALA A 682 14.02 -6.43 20.34
C ALA A 682 14.16 -7.26 21.64
N LEU A 683 13.05 -7.79 22.17
CA LEU A 683 13.02 -8.54 23.44
C LEU A 683 13.16 -10.06 23.24
N PHE A 684 12.57 -10.60 22.18
CA PHE A 684 12.41 -12.05 21.99
C PHE A 684 13.00 -12.58 20.67
N GLY A 685 13.56 -11.71 19.82
CA GLY A 685 13.98 -12.08 18.47
C GLY A 685 12.79 -12.36 17.53
N ARG A 686 13.03 -13.03 16.40
CA ARG A 686 12.00 -13.47 15.42
C ARG A 686 11.44 -14.86 15.79
N GLY A 687 11.19 -15.13 17.08
CA GLY A 687 10.94 -16.47 17.66
C GLY A 687 9.75 -17.27 17.10
N GLU A 688 8.84 -16.65 16.33
CA GLU A 688 7.70 -17.35 15.72
C GLU A 688 8.06 -18.04 14.38
N LEU A 689 9.29 -17.84 13.87
CA LEU A 689 9.71 -18.42 12.60
C LEU A 689 9.70 -19.96 12.59
N ILE A 690 10.02 -20.57 13.73
CA ILE A 690 10.19 -22.04 13.85
C ILE A 690 8.83 -22.75 14.01
N VAL A 691 7.84 -22.11 14.61
CA VAL A 691 6.55 -22.73 14.94
C VAL A 691 5.59 -22.77 13.74
N ASP A 692 5.64 -21.79 12.86
CA ASP A 692 4.76 -21.72 11.66
C ASP A 692 5.02 -22.84 10.62
N CYS A 693 6.23 -23.44 10.63
CA CYS A 693 6.55 -24.55 9.73
C CYS A 693 5.86 -25.86 10.12
N MET A 694 5.35 -25.98 11.34
CA MET A 694 4.80 -27.24 11.84
C MET A 694 3.28 -27.37 11.67
N SER A 695 2.58 -26.31 11.28
CA SER A 695 1.12 -26.36 11.01
C SER A 695 0.80 -26.66 9.55
N GLY A 696 1.31 -27.78 9.04
CA GLY A 696 1.25 -28.18 7.63
C GLY A 696 -0.15 -28.63 7.11
N GLU A 697 -1.25 -28.00 7.50
CA GLU A 697 -2.58 -28.43 7.07
C GLU A 697 -3.12 -27.78 5.79
N ASN A 698 -2.37 -26.92 5.08
CA ASN A 698 -2.90 -26.23 3.89
C ASN A 698 -1.97 -26.17 2.65
N GLU A 699 -0.93 -26.99 2.55
CA GLU A 699 -0.05 -26.99 1.37
C GLU A 699 -0.77 -27.35 0.06
N ASN A 700 -1.76 -28.23 0.11
CA ASN A 700 -2.47 -28.68 -1.10
C ASN A 700 -3.50 -27.67 -1.65
N SER A 701 -4.02 -26.77 -0.83
CA SER A 701 -4.99 -25.76 -1.29
C SER A 701 -4.33 -24.53 -1.92
N LEU A 702 -3.10 -24.19 -1.51
CA LEU A 702 -2.35 -23.05 -2.04
C LEU A 702 -1.63 -23.39 -3.35
N MET A 703 -1.14 -24.65 -3.52
CA MET A 703 -0.56 -25.09 -4.80
C MET A 703 -1.58 -25.30 -5.90
N THR A 704 -2.82 -25.66 -5.57
CA THR A 704 -3.90 -25.85 -6.56
C THR A 704 -4.49 -24.54 -7.08
N ALA A 705 -4.23 -23.42 -6.42
CA ALA A 705 -4.69 -22.10 -6.85
C ALA A 705 -3.73 -21.40 -7.86
N GLN A 706 -2.57 -22.01 -8.14
CA GLN A 706 -1.57 -21.47 -9.10
C GLN A 706 -1.47 -22.27 -10.40
N ILE A 707 -2.24 -23.35 -10.59
CA ILE A 707 -2.45 -24.05 -11.86
C ILE A 707 -3.79 -23.61 -12.44
#